data_f0a8c9bb49ab1cde3f5ac0519207ecf3
#
_entry.id   f0a8c9bb49ab1cde3f5ac0519207ecf3
#
_cell.length_a   1.000
_cell.length_b   1.000
_cell.length_c   1.000
_cell.angle_alpha   90.00
_cell.angle_beta   90.00
_cell.angle_gamma   90.00
#
_symmetry.space_group_name_H-M   'P 1'
#
loop_
_entity.id
_entity.type
_entity.pdbx_description
1 polymer ?
#
loop_
_entity_poly.entity_id
_entity_poly.type
_entity_poly.pdbx_seq_one_letter_code
_entity_poly.pdbx_strand_id
1 'polypeptide(L)'
;MKNTMKKTGNAFCYLSIALAIATGLFFYLSLKEDRIQQKVQTSIEKMDREMGRLIEKGLNHEELEKKQTGLFVFMNDTLVFWNQNDVNPKLVKRKVRIGHDTICHLFSGNYYIKSYESGAMTYYIFNMVNTSYPINNRYFTNKNKTLPKYIEADISLIGSNEGKTLYNSSGKALAQYQITNKPKIKEPFRYMWPLPFLVILIIGLILNTKRKSKSIIRNNKKTYAIEIGIGAILLLSIIGTIIYDKTESKRENEEMKRQAERLLEERDQEFEKSFTNFSQLILIDTNIREMLFAESNILADVILGYSKELLFDEVMKPYNTTLTLCSPEEEITIQPEGYIIPCDKYFQDKLANTKHSKVGEGLYFMDYYTFDPNYLGIINISSKDSLQQKTLYYEFYKPITPESFGFPKLLKAGKGQETNDYSIANYRNNQLVYKNGKYIYPTLLNSLNVEDRTYTNSHKYKHYAIKQDDDSILVISTPRKSWSEITAPFALIFLGLAIAYLAIVWIIRPKERRKWHDRSFRQKLQTIILSTLGISFLAVGPVSVIYMRGLYNQKTKAAEFETTRTLALEMRNDLDFNNLLRTASKEKWDEILDHYASTFFTDLNLYKLNGQLLATTRPEIQDLNLQAPIMNAEAYQNIHRNKALFYTHEEQLGEGNYESAYIPITDDYGNNLAYLNTPYFSSATDLHNEIKNFVLTYLNIILALFGIALIFVLSITKRFTQPLSLIQNKLGDIKIDQKNEPIEWKGNDEIGALVKQYNQLIEELEKSAAELKRTTAESAWRGVARQVAHEIKNSLTPMRLSVQMLQRNIENGEATPEQIQRTTNTLIEQIDALSDIASSFSTYAKLPENHPQPLDLAELVGNVVNLYDNSENIKFHYAYDTTANHTFNGDKTNLNSAVSNLVKNSVQAIGSKPNGQIDVSLKSTANTFIISVKDNGKGIKEEDKGQIFLPNFTTKTGGSGVGLSLTYNIVQAAGGTIAFESKEGEGAEFIIELPKN
;
A
#
# COMPACT_ATOMS: atom_id res chain seq x y z
N MET A 1 -25.94 30.33 -3.03
CA MET A 1 -24.98 29.25 -2.72
C MET A 1 -25.61 27.86 -2.51
N LYS A 2 -26.79 27.70 -1.85
CA LYS A 2 -27.48 26.38 -1.67
C LYS A 2 -28.00 25.76 -2.99
N ASN A 3 -28.51 26.57 -3.91
CA ASN A 3 -29.00 26.11 -5.22
C ASN A 3 -27.88 25.75 -6.21
N THR A 4 -26.73 26.43 -6.11
CA THR A 4 -25.57 26.16 -6.97
C THR A 4 -24.95 24.78 -6.65
N MET A 5 -24.82 24.41 -5.36
CA MET A 5 -24.25 23.10 -4.98
C MET A 5 -25.17 21.91 -5.32
N LYS A 6 -26.50 22.10 -5.35
CA LYS A 6 -27.42 21.04 -5.80
C LYS A 6 -27.35 20.86 -7.32
N LYS A 7 -27.24 21.99 -8.06
CA LYS A 7 -27.04 21.95 -9.53
C LYS A 7 -25.71 21.29 -9.88
N THR A 8 -24.61 21.58 -9.13
CA THR A 8 -23.32 20.92 -9.36
C THR A 8 -23.31 19.44 -9.01
N GLY A 9 -23.92 19.01 -7.88
CA GLY A 9 -24.01 17.58 -7.54
C GLY A 9 -24.78 16.77 -8.56
N ASN A 10 -25.93 17.28 -9.00
CA ASN A 10 -26.72 16.65 -10.06
C ASN A 10 -25.95 16.66 -11.40
N ALA A 11 -25.26 17.76 -11.74
CA ALA A 11 -24.45 17.84 -12.95
C ALA A 11 -23.32 16.80 -12.97
N PHE A 12 -22.65 16.57 -11.82
CA PHE A 12 -21.64 15.51 -11.70
C PHE A 12 -22.23 14.10 -11.87
N CYS A 13 -23.42 13.82 -11.32
CA CYS A 13 -24.09 12.55 -11.53
C CYS A 13 -24.49 12.35 -13.00
N TYR A 14 -25.09 13.37 -13.64
CA TYR A 14 -25.46 13.29 -15.07
C TYR A 14 -24.24 13.17 -15.97
N LEU A 15 -23.15 13.92 -15.68
CA LEU A 15 -21.89 13.83 -16.42
C LEU A 15 -21.27 12.43 -16.29
N SER A 16 -21.25 11.86 -15.09
CA SER A 16 -20.74 10.51 -14.86
C SER A 16 -21.52 9.46 -15.66
N ILE A 17 -22.85 9.54 -15.63
CA ILE A 17 -23.72 8.62 -16.38
C ILE A 17 -23.51 8.81 -17.89
N ALA A 18 -23.49 10.05 -18.37
CA ALA A 18 -23.27 10.34 -19.80
C ALA A 18 -21.91 9.84 -20.28
N LEU A 19 -20.83 10.06 -19.51
CA LEU A 19 -19.50 9.54 -19.82
C LEU A 19 -19.45 8.01 -19.77
N ALA A 20 -20.12 7.38 -18.81
CA ALA A 20 -20.21 5.92 -18.72
C ALA A 20 -20.92 5.32 -19.93
N ILE A 21 -22.04 5.94 -20.35
CA ILE A 21 -22.79 5.53 -21.55
C ILE A 21 -21.92 5.73 -22.81
N ALA A 22 -21.25 6.89 -22.93
CA ALA A 22 -20.39 7.18 -24.09
C ALA A 22 -19.22 6.21 -24.21
N THR A 23 -18.57 5.88 -23.09
CA THR A 23 -17.47 4.89 -23.08
C THR A 23 -17.98 3.48 -23.30
N GLY A 24 -19.13 3.09 -22.73
CA GLY A 24 -19.78 1.82 -23.02
C GLY A 24 -20.13 1.67 -24.50
N LEU A 25 -20.69 2.72 -25.10
CA LEU A 25 -20.98 2.77 -26.53
C LEU A 25 -19.72 2.72 -27.38
N PHE A 26 -18.65 3.40 -26.98
CA PHE A 26 -17.35 3.33 -27.65
C PHE A 26 -16.82 1.90 -27.67
N PHE A 27 -16.82 1.20 -26.51
CA PHE A 27 -16.39 -0.20 -26.46
C PHE A 27 -17.30 -1.11 -27.27
N TYR A 28 -18.62 -0.94 -27.18
CA TYR A 28 -19.57 -1.72 -27.97
C TYR A 28 -19.34 -1.53 -29.49
N LEU A 29 -19.17 -0.29 -29.93
CA LEU A 29 -18.91 0.00 -31.33
C LEU A 29 -17.53 -0.52 -31.78
N SER A 30 -16.53 -0.56 -30.85
CA SER A 30 -15.20 -1.06 -31.18
C SER A 30 -15.16 -2.58 -31.34
N LEU A 31 -16.16 -3.32 -30.84
CA LEU A 31 -16.31 -4.76 -30.98
C LEU A 31 -17.06 -5.20 -32.26
N LYS A 32 -17.59 -4.25 -33.04
CA LYS A 32 -18.22 -4.58 -34.32
C LYS A 32 -17.20 -5.19 -35.31
N GLU A 33 -17.57 -6.28 -35.94
CA GLU A 33 -16.70 -7.05 -36.81
C GLU A 33 -16.07 -6.22 -37.95
N ASP A 34 -16.85 -5.35 -38.60
CA ASP A 34 -16.35 -4.46 -39.65
C ASP A 34 -15.27 -3.49 -39.14
N ARG A 35 -15.40 -2.97 -37.92
CA ARG A 35 -14.40 -2.09 -37.33
C ARG A 35 -13.12 -2.83 -36.92
N ILE A 36 -13.25 -4.07 -36.49
CA ILE A 36 -12.12 -4.93 -36.20
C ILE A 36 -11.35 -5.22 -37.47
N GLN A 37 -12.07 -5.59 -38.54
CA GLN A 37 -11.50 -5.83 -39.85
C GLN A 37 -10.76 -4.61 -40.39
N GLN A 38 -11.37 -3.43 -40.31
CA GLN A 38 -10.72 -2.18 -40.70
C GLN A 38 -9.44 -1.91 -39.91
N LYS A 39 -9.45 -2.18 -38.59
CA LYS A 39 -8.25 -2.05 -37.75
C LYS A 39 -7.16 -3.02 -38.14
N VAL A 40 -7.50 -4.29 -38.39
CA VAL A 40 -6.54 -5.30 -38.84
C VAL A 40 -5.92 -4.87 -40.16
N GLN A 41 -6.75 -4.52 -41.13
CA GLN A 41 -6.28 -4.07 -42.44
C GLN A 41 -5.37 -2.85 -42.36
N THR A 42 -5.79 -1.80 -41.63
CA THR A 42 -4.98 -0.59 -41.41
C THR A 42 -3.65 -0.88 -40.71
N SER A 43 -3.65 -1.86 -39.77
CA SER A 43 -2.43 -2.29 -39.08
C SER A 43 -1.47 -3.00 -40.04
N ILE A 44 -1.97 -3.89 -40.90
CA ILE A 44 -1.16 -4.58 -41.91
C ILE A 44 -0.57 -3.58 -42.91
N GLU A 45 -1.37 -2.63 -43.42
CA GLU A 45 -0.86 -1.58 -44.32
C GLU A 45 0.20 -0.70 -43.65
N LYS A 46 0.06 -0.47 -42.33
CA LYS A 46 1.07 0.27 -41.56
C LYS A 46 2.35 -0.53 -41.47
N MET A 47 2.28 -1.81 -41.12
CA MET A 47 3.44 -2.71 -41.06
C MET A 47 4.13 -2.77 -42.44
N ASP A 48 3.38 -2.85 -43.51
CA ASP A 48 3.89 -2.87 -44.87
C ASP A 48 4.69 -1.62 -45.22
N ARG A 49 4.12 -0.44 -44.96
CA ARG A 49 4.78 0.86 -45.17
C ARG A 49 6.04 1.01 -44.29
N GLU A 50 5.99 0.53 -43.04
CA GLU A 50 7.14 0.58 -42.13
C GLU A 50 8.28 -0.33 -42.62
N MET A 51 7.98 -1.56 -43.07
CA MET A 51 8.96 -2.47 -43.66
C MET A 51 9.57 -1.91 -44.96
N GLY A 52 8.74 -1.32 -45.81
CA GLY A 52 9.22 -0.65 -47.05
C GLY A 52 10.22 0.47 -46.74
N ARG A 53 9.90 1.32 -45.77
CA ARG A 53 10.82 2.40 -45.32
C ARG A 53 12.13 1.88 -44.74
N LEU A 54 12.11 0.76 -44.02
CA LEU A 54 13.31 0.13 -43.46
C LEU A 54 14.22 -0.40 -44.59
N ILE A 55 13.61 -0.98 -45.63
CA ILE A 55 14.35 -1.42 -46.83
C ILE A 55 15.02 -0.22 -47.53
N GLU A 56 14.27 0.86 -47.79
CA GLU A 56 14.78 2.08 -48.44
C GLU A 56 15.92 2.73 -47.64
N LYS A 57 15.88 2.67 -46.30
CA LYS A 57 16.91 3.24 -45.40
C LYS A 57 18.15 2.36 -45.19
N GLY A 58 18.19 1.16 -45.80
CA GLY A 58 19.35 0.26 -45.75
C GLY A 58 19.39 -0.65 -44.52
N LEU A 59 18.25 -0.98 -43.90
CA LEU A 59 18.09 -1.99 -42.83
C LEU A 59 19.02 -1.78 -41.61
N ASN A 60 19.00 -0.59 -41.05
CA ASN A 60 19.76 -0.29 -39.86
C ASN A 60 19.27 -1.11 -38.65
N HIS A 61 20.21 -1.77 -37.97
CA HIS A 61 19.96 -2.67 -36.83
C HIS A 61 19.17 -1.97 -35.70
N GLU A 62 19.54 -0.75 -35.36
CA GLU A 62 18.91 0.03 -34.28
C GLU A 62 17.43 0.38 -34.61
N GLU A 63 17.13 0.65 -35.88
CA GLU A 63 15.76 0.92 -36.31
C GLU A 63 14.90 -0.38 -36.36
N LEU A 64 15.50 -1.51 -36.75
CA LEU A 64 14.85 -2.82 -36.74
C LEU A 64 14.43 -3.23 -35.35
N GLU A 65 15.33 -3.09 -34.38
CA GLU A 65 15.08 -3.43 -32.99
C GLU A 65 14.01 -2.52 -32.37
N LYS A 66 14.10 -1.21 -32.55
CA LYS A 66 13.09 -0.24 -32.08
C LYS A 66 11.70 -0.52 -32.62
N LYS A 67 11.61 -1.08 -33.86
CA LYS A 67 10.34 -1.45 -34.51
C LYS A 67 9.90 -2.88 -34.26
N GLN A 68 10.69 -3.68 -33.54
CA GLN A 68 10.46 -5.10 -33.34
C GLN A 68 10.27 -5.86 -34.68
N THR A 69 11.02 -5.46 -35.68
CA THR A 69 11.00 -6.07 -37.03
C THR A 69 12.11 -7.08 -37.12
N GLY A 70 11.76 -8.33 -37.44
CA GLY A 70 12.72 -9.41 -37.68
C GLY A 70 13.38 -9.33 -39.05
N LEU A 71 14.65 -9.72 -39.12
CA LEU A 71 15.43 -9.77 -40.34
C LEU A 71 16.28 -11.06 -40.37
N PHE A 72 16.18 -11.81 -41.46
CA PHE A 72 17.10 -12.87 -41.82
C PHE A 72 17.81 -12.54 -43.12
N VAL A 73 19.12 -12.75 -43.19
CA VAL A 73 19.90 -12.60 -44.41
C VAL A 73 20.62 -13.90 -44.69
N PHE A 74 20.42 -14.40 -45.91
CA PHE A 74 21.07 -15.61 -46.41
C PHE A 74 22.05 -15.23 -47.50
N MET A 75 23.19 -15.88 -47.54
CA MET A 75 24.15 -15.84 -48.63
C MET A 75 24.39 -17.27 -49.12
N ASN A 76 24.11 -17.55 -50.40
CA ASN A 76 24.23 -18.89 -50.98
C ASN A 76 23.63 -19.98 -50.08
N ASP A 77 22.39 -19.77 -49.69
CA ASP A 77 21.63 -20.68 -48.82
C ASP A 77 22.07 -20.77 -47.33
N THR A 78 23.15 -20.11 -46.93
CA THR A 78 23.63 -20.06 -45.56
C THR A 78 23.13 -18.83 -44.85
N LEU A 79 22.55 -18.97 -43.64
CA LEU A 79 22.16 -17.86 -42.79
C LEU A 79 23.41 -17.13 -42.29
N VAL A 80 23.56 -15.84 -42.67
CA VAL A 80 24.73 -15.02 -42.32
C VAL A 80 24.38 -13.90 -41.30
N PHE A 81 23.09 -13.55 -41.20
CA PHE A 81 22.64 -12.55 -40.26
C PHE A 81 21.19 -12.81 -39.82
N TRP A 82 20.94 -12.58 -38.52
CA TRP A 82 19.62 -12.53 -37.93
C TRP A 82 19.61 -11.53 -36.78
N ASN A 83 18.43 -10.98 -36.45
CA ASN A 83 18.25 -10.08 -35.30
C ASN A 83 17.18 -10.57 -34.31
N GLN A 84 16.50 -11.67 -34.59
CA GLN A 84 15.51 -12.34 -33.73
C GLN A 84 15.65 -13.85 -33.86
N ASN A 85 15.33 -14.57 -32.79
CA ASN A 85 15.36 -16.04 -32.74
C ASN A 85 13.98 -16.66 -32.42
N ASP A 86 12.90 -15.87 -32.50
CA ASP A 86 11.52 -16.36 -32.28
C ASP A 86 10.99 -17.22 -33.44
N VAL A 87 11.64 -17.14 -34.56
CA VAL A 87 11.18 -17.78 -35.82
C VAL A 87 12.32 -18.60 -36.42
N ASN A 88 12.01 -19.82 -36.84
CA ASN A 88 12.98 -20.68 -37.46
C ASN A 88 13.28 -20.22 -38.90
N PRO A 89 14.53 -19.79 -39.20
CA PRO A 89 14.91 -19.27 -40.51
C PRO A 89 14.68 -20.26 -41.65
N LYS A 90 14.89 -21.57 -41.41
CA LYS A 90 14.68 -22.61 -42.41
C LYS A 90 13.21 -22.74 -42.85
N LEU A 91 12.29 -22.54 -41.91
CA LEU A 91 10.86 -22.54 -42.21
C LEU A 91 10.43 -21.32 -43.02
N VAL A 92 10.96 -20.14 -42.69
CA VAL A 92 10.70 -18.91 -43.47
C VAL A 92 11.14 -19.14 -44.92
N LYS A 93 12.37 -19.59 -45.12
CA LYS A 93 12.89 -19.88 -46.44
C LYS A 93 12.05 -20.90 -47.23
N ARG A 94 11.56 -21.96 -46.55
CA ARG A 94 10.72 -23.00 -47.18
C ARG A 94 9.33 -22.53 -47.58
N LYS A 95 8.73 -21.65 -46.74
CA LYS A 95 7.33 -21.21 -46.90
C LYS A 95 7.16 -19.94 -47.75
N VAL A 96 8.20 -19.10 -47.84
CA VAL A 96 8.10 -17.80 -48.51
C VAL A 96 8.89 -17.82 -49.82
N ARG A 97 8.19 -17.52 -50.92
CA ARG A 97 8.81 -17.38 -52.26
C ARG A 97 9.47 -15.98 -52.32
N ILE A 98 10.67 -15.95 -52.87
CA ILE A 98 11.45 -14.71 -53.03
C ILE A 98 10.69 -13.73 -53.93
N GLY A 99 10.69 -12.45 -53.55
CA GLY A 99 9.97 -11.39 -54.29
C GLY A 99 8.46 -11.38 -54.03
N HIS A 100 7.96 -12.17 -53.10
CA HIS A 100 6.55 -12.22 -52.76
C HIS A 100 6.30 -11.83 -51.32
N ASP A 101 5.47 -10.83 -51.10
CA ASP A 101 4.92 -10.48 -49.80
C ASP A 101 3.84 -11.48 -49.41
N THR A 102 3.87 -12.00 -48.20
CA THR A 102 2.89 -12.97 -47.73
C THR A 102 2.64 -12.88 -46.24
N ILE A 103 1.45 -13.32 -45.80
CA ILE A 103 1.23 -13.65 -44.38
C ILE A 103 1.17 -15.17 -44.29
N CYS A 104 2.03 -15.74 -43.47
CA CYS A 104 2.06 -17.18 -43.26
C CYS A 104 2.09 -17.53 -41.77
N HIS A 105 1.54 -18.70 -41.45
CA HIS A 105 1.63 -19.29 -40.13
C HIS A 105 3.00 -19.96 -39.95
N LEU A 106 3.71 -19.47 -38.91
CA LEU A 106 4.92 -20.05 -38.39
C LEU A 106 4.61 -20.42 -36.93
N PHE A 107 5.04 -21.54 -36.46
CA PHE A 107 4.63 -22.21 -35.22
C PHE A 107 4.27 -21.29 -34.02
N SER A 108 4.97 -20.18 -33.83
CA SER A 108 4.70 -19.20 -32.76
C SER A 108 3.58 -18.20 -33.09
N GLY A 109 3.09 -18.19 -34.35
CA GLY A 109 2.01 -17.28 -34.79
C GLY A 109 2.01 -16.99 -36.25
N ASN A 110 1.22 -16.00 -36.65
CA ASN A 110 1.15 -15.49 -38.00
C ASN A 110 2.08 -14.31 -38.19
N TYR A 111 2.85 -14.35 -39.27
CA TYR A 111 3.85 -13.34 -39.59
C TYR A 111 3.61 -12.75 -40.96
N TYR A 112 3.68 -11.43 -41.06
CA TYR A 112 3.78 -10.75 -42.36
C TYR A 112 5.23 -10.67 -42.76
N ILE A 113 5.57 -11.24 -43.92
CA ILE A 113 6.95 -11.42 -44.39
C ILE A 113 7.10 -10.81 -45.78
N LYS A 114 8.16 -10.03 -45.94
CA LYS A 114 8.66 -9.51 -47.20
C LYS A 114 9.99 -10.17 -47.53
N SER A 115 10.19 -10.52 -48.79
CA SER A 115 11.45 -11.07 -49.24
C SER A 115 11.94 -10.39 -50.52
N TYR A 116 13.23 -10.18 -50.60
CA TYR A 116 13.86 -9.66 -51.82
C TYR A 116 15.32 -10.14 -51.91
N GLU A 117 15.89 -10.06 -53.11
CA GLU A 117 17.29 -10.39 -53.39
C GLU A 117 18.05 -9.13 -53.73
N SER A 118 19.30 -9.07 -53.25
CA SER A 118 20.26 -8.03 -53.61
C SER A 118 21.65 -8.66 -53.80
N GLY A 119 22.10 -8.84 -55.02
CA GLY A 119 23.31 -9.58 -55.32
C GLY A 119 23.19 -11.07 -54.95
N ALA A 120 24.17 -11.56 -54.20
CA ALA A 120 24.18 -12.94 -53.70
C ALA A 120 23.41 -13.15 -52.38
N MET A 121 22.77 -12.08 -51.90
CA MET A 121 22.08 -12.09 -50.59
C MET A 121 20.57 -12.09 -50.77
N THR A 122 19.89 -12.94 -49.98
CA THR A 122 18.43 -13.01 -49.87
C THR A 122 18.02 -12.48 -48.49
N TYR A 123 17.10 -11.52 -48.47
CA TYR A 123 16.59 -10.86 -47.29
C TYR A 123 15.16 -11.29 -47.02
N TYR A 124 14.88 -11.64 -45.76
CA TYR A 124 13.52 -11.86 -45.25
C TYR A 124 13.27 -10.94 -44.09
N ILE A 125 12.32 -10.00 -44.27
CA ILE A 125 11.91 -9.04 -43.24
C ILE A 125 10.52 -9.46 -42.77
N PHE A 126 10.33 -9.56 -41.48
CA PHE A 126 9.07 -10.07 -40.95
C PHE A 126 8.61 -9.32 -39.68
N ASN A 127 7.28 -9.18 -39.57
CA ASN A 127 6.60 -8.66 -38.41
C ASN A 127 5.52 -9.63 -37.95
N MET A 128 5.39 -9.80 -36.63
CA MET A 128 4.37 -10.65 -36.04
C MET A 128 2.99 -9.98 -36.09
N VAL A 129 2.01 -10.69 -36.67
CA VAL A 129 0.61 -10.27 -36.74
C VAL A 129 -0.14 -10.69 -35.49
N ASN A 130 -0.04 -11.96 -35.12
CA ASN A 130 -0.58 -12.50 -33.88
C ASN A 130 0.28 -13.66 -33.37
N THR A 131 0.25 -13.91 -32.07
CA THR A 131 0.82 -15.11 -31.47
C THR A 131 -0.20 -16.26 -31.54
N SER A 132 0.28 -17.48 -31.80
CA SER A 132 -0.53 -18.70 -31.76
C SER A 132 0.39 -19.81 -31.28
N TYR A 133 0.45 -20.01 -29.98
CA TYR A 133 1.30 -21.04 -29.40
C TYR A 133 0.56 -22.37 -29.30
N PRO A 134 1.26 -23.52 -29.44
CA PRO A 134 0.68 -24.81 -29.18
C PRO A 134 0.29 -25.05 -27.73
N ILE A 135 0.88 -24.26 -26.80
CA ILE A 135 0.61 -24.28 -25.35
C ILE A 135 -0.13 -22.99 -24.98
N ASN A 136 -1.19 -23.10 -24.20
CA ASN A 136 -1.90 -21.93 -23.68
C ASN A 136 -1.84 -21.91 -22.14
N ASN A 137 -1.03 -20.99 -21.60
CA ASN A 137 -0.88 -20.77 -20.17
C ASN A 137 -0.61 -19.27 -19.89
N ARG A 138 -0.22 -18.89 -18.66
CA ARG A 138 0.06 -17.49 -18.34
C ARG A 138 1.24 -16.88 -19.10
N TYR A 139 2.18 -17.70 -19.57
CA TYR A 139 3.38 -17.27 -20.30
C TYR A 139 3.18 -17.31 -21.82
N PHE A 140 2.39 -18.23 -22.31
CA PHE A 140 2.10 -18.41 -23.71
C PHE A 140 0.63 -18.11 -23.97
N THR A 141 0.34 -16.82 -24.17
CA THR A 141 -1.00 -16.36 -24.46
C THR A 141 -1.15 -15.92 -25.90
N ASN A 142 -2.23 -16.36 -26.55
CA ASN A 142 -2.52 -15.92 -27.89
C ASN A 142 -2.88 -14.44 -27.89
N LYS A 143 -2.11 -13.61 -28.57
CA LYS A 143 -2.28 -12.14 -28.62
C LYS A 143 -2.30 -11.68 -30.08
N ASN A 144 -3.24 -10.83 -30.39
CA ASN A 144 -3.29 -10.16 -31.68
C ASN A 144 -2.61 -8.79 -31.57
N LYS A 145 -1.48 -8.62 -32.29
CA LYS A 145 -0.73 -7.35 -32.32
C LYS A 145 -1.34 -6.29 -33.24
N THR A 146 -2.27 -6.68 -34.10
CA THR A 146 -2.97 -5.76 -35.02
C THR A 146 -4.15 -5.06 -34.38
N LEU A 147 -4.59 -5.52 -33.19
CA LEU A 147 -5.72 -4.97 -32.48
C LEU A 147 -5.27 -4.15 -31.25
N PRO A 148 -6.09 -3.17 -30.83
CA PRO A 148 -5.84 -2.43 -29.58
C PRO A 148 -5.75 -3.37 -28.39
N LYS A 149 -4.89 -3.03 -27.41
CA LYS A 149 -4.61 -3.85 -26.21
C LYS A 149 -5.85 -4.24 -25.39
N TYR A 150 -6.95 -3.51 -25.52
CA TYR A 150 -8.20 -3.76 -24.81
C TYR A 150 -9.17 -4.69 -25.53
N ILE A 151 -8.89 -5.11 -26.79
CA ILE A 151 -9.70 -6.04 -27.58
C ILE A 151 -9.01 -7.39 -27.61
N GLU A 152 -9.80 -8.45 -27.37
CA GLU A 152 -9.41 -9.83 -27.53
C GLU A 152 -10.24 -10.43 -28.66
N ALA A 153 -9.58 -10.86 -29.72
CA ALA A 153 -10.18 -11.58 -30.82
C ALA A 153 -9.13 -12.47 -31.48
N ASP A 154 -9.51 -13.71 -31.77
CA ASP A 154 -8.66 -14.66 -32.46
C ASP A 154 -8.85 -14.56 -33.97
N ILE A 155 -7.73 -14.45 -34.68
CA ILE A 155 -7.68 -14.36 -36.12
C ILE A 155 -6.94 -15.58 -36.65
N SER A 156 -7.62 -16.42 -37.38
CA SER A 156 -7.04 -17.58 -38.10
C SER A 156 -6.89 -17.30 -39.58
N LEU A 157 -5.76 -17.73 -40.14
CA LEU A 157 -5.56 -17.77 -41.58
C LEU A 157 -6.29 -19.01 -42.16
N ILE A 158 -7.02 -18.82 -43.25
CA ILE A 158 -7.73 -19.91 -43.92
C ILE A 158 -7.26 -20.04 -45.36
N GLY A 159 -7.18 -21.26 -45.81
CA GLY A 159 -6.79 -21.58 -47.19
C GLY A 159 -7.96 -21.66 -48.19
N SER A 160 -9.20 -21.43 -47.72
CA SER A 160 -10.42 -21.53 -48.55
C SER A 160 -10.99 -20.15 -48.90
N ASN A 161 -11.73 -20.04 -49.98
CA ASN A 161 -12.35 -18.79 -50.48
C ASN A 161 -13.46 -18.19 -49.58
N GLU A 162 -13.67 -18.73 -48.40
CA GLU A 162 -14.72 -18.28 -47.46
C GLU A 162 -14.29 -17.18 -46.49
N GLY A 163 -13.00 -16.79 -46.49
CA GLY A 163 -12.46 -15.76 -45.62
C GLY A 163 -12.43 -14.37 -46.21
N LYS A 164 -12.11 -13.36 -45.38
CA LYS A 164 -11.84 -12.00 -45.83
C LYS A 164 -10.39 -11.83 -46.21
N THR A 165 -10.11 -11.18 -47.32
CA THR A 165 -8.75 -10.99 -47.84
C THR A 165 -8.08 -9.77 -47.20
N LEU A 166 -6.83 -9.96 -46.76
CA LEU A 166 -5.93 -8.88 -46.34
C LEU A 166 -5.08 -8.41 -47.49
N TYR A 167 -4.91 -7.11 -47.59
CA TYR A 167 -4.14 -6.50 -48.67
C TYR A 167 -2.95 -5.74 -48.10
N ASN A 168 -1.85 -5.64 -48.83
CA ASN A 168 -0.73 -4.74 -48.51
C ASN A 168 -1.07 -3.29 -48.92
N SER A 169 -0.14 -2.38 -48.66
CA SER A 169 -0.33 -0.95 -48.95
C SER A 169 -0.45 -0.62 -50.45
N SER A 170 -0.03 -1.53 -51.34
CA SER A 170 -0.16 -1.44 -52.81
C SER A 170 -1.41 -2.14 -53.34
N GLY A 171 -2.28 -2.66 -52.47
CA GLY A 171 -3.51 -3.34 -52.90
C GLY A 171 -3.34 -4.80 -53.32
N LYS A 172 -2.17 -5.40 -53.15
CA LYS A 172 -1.93 -6.83 -53.45
C LYS A 172 -2.47 -7.70 -52.33
N ALA A 173 -3.19 -8.78 -52.66
CA ALA A 173 -3.71 -9.74 -51.70
C ALA A 173 -2.56 -10.52 -51.03
N LEU A 174 -2.59 -10.60 -49.70
CA LEU A 174 -1.58 -11.26 -48.88
C LEU A 174 -2.04 -12.62 -48.36
N ALA A 175 -3.21 -12.68 -47.77
CA ALA A 175 -3.79 -13.89 -47.17
C ALA A 175 -5.28 -13.73 -46.93
N GLN A 176 -5.97 -14.83 -46.72
CA GLN A 176 -7.36 -14.83 -46.27
C GLN A 176 -7.43 -15.17 -44.79
N TYR A 177 -8.36 -14.54 -44.09
CA TYR A 177 -8.50 -14.74 -42.65
C TYR A 177 -9.97 -14.75 -42.20
N GLN A 178 -10.21 -15.37 -41.06
CA GLN A 178 -11.49 -15.37 -40.36
C GLN A 178 -11.32 -15.06 -38.89
N ILE A 179 -12.29 -14.38 -38.29
CA ILE A 179 -12.37 -14.16 -36.83
C ILE A 179 -13.08 -15.39 -36.26
N THR A 180 -12.33 -16.21 -35.52
CA THR A 180 -12.82 -17.50 -35.00
C THR A 180 -13.68 -17.36 -33.75
N ASN A 181 -13.40 -16.35 -32.91
CA ASN A 181 -14.13 -16.12 -31.67
C ASN A 181 -14.82 -14.76 -31.65
N LYS A 182 -15.99 -14.69 -31.00
CA LYS A 182 -16.64 -13.38 -30.77
C LYS A 182 -15.70 -12.41 -30.04
N PRO A 183 -15.48 -11.23 -30.63
CA PRO A 183 -14.59 -10.23 -30.02
C PRO A 183 -15.05 -9.83 -28.63
N LYS A 184 -14.12 -9.73 -27.68
CA LYS A 184 -14.38 -9.36 -26.28
C LYS A 184 -13.47 -8.21 -25.85
N ILE A 185 -13.91 -7.49 -24.80
CA ILE A 185 -13.01 -6.58 -24.07
C ILE A 185 -12.24 -7.43 -23.07
N LYS A 186 -10.91 -7.27 -23.01
CA LYS A 186 -10.05 -7.96 -22.03
C LYS A 186 -10.50 -7.69 -20.59
N GLU A 187 -10.48 -8.71 -19.75
CA GLU A 187 -10.97 -8.64 -18.37
C GLU A 187 -10.47 -7.44 -17.56
N PRO A 188 -9.17 -7.10 -17.52
CA PRO A 188 -8.74 -5.94 -16.74
C PRO A 188 -9.41 -4.64 -17.20
N PHE A 189 -9.62 -4.45 -18.50
CA PHE A 189 -10.32 -3.27 -19.03
C PHE A 189 -11.82 -3.33 -18.76
N ARG A 190 -12.42 -4.52 -18.79
CA ARG A 190 -13.85 -4.73 -18.51
C ARG A 190 -14.23 -4.31 -17.09
N TYR A 191 -13.36 -4.54 -16.11
CA TYR A 191 -13.61 -4.19 -14.71
C TYR A 191 -13.08 -2.81 -14.30
N MET A 192 -12.05 -2.33 -14.96
CA MET A 192 -11.42 -1.05 -14.62
C MET A 192 -12.10 0.18 -15.21
N TRP A 193 -12.69 0.08 -16.42
CA TRP A 193 -13.29 1.23 -17.09
C TRP A 193 -14.46 1.90 -16.34
N PRO A 194 -15.32 1.18 -15.58
CA PRO A 194 -16.40 1.82 -14.84
C PRO A 194 -15.94 2.50 -13.53
N LEU A 195 -14.75 2.14 -13.00
CA LEU A 195 -14.25 2.65 -11.73
C LEU A 195 -14.16 4.19 -11.65
N PRO A 196 -13.58 4.92 -12.63
CA PRO A 196 -13.53 6.38 -12.58
C PRO A 196 -14.92 7.02 -12.52
N PHE A 197 -15.90 6.44 -13.25
CA PHE A 197 -17.27 6.93 -13.27
C PHE A 197 -18.01 6.63 -11.96
N LEU A 198 -17.73 5.49 -11.36
CA LEU A 198 -18.25 5.15 -10.03
C LEU A 198 -17.75 6.14 -8.98
N VAL A 199 -16.50 6.53 -9.04
CA VAL A 199 -15.90 7.55 -8.15
C VAL A 199 -16.58 8.91 -8.37
N ILE A 200 -16.77 9.35 -9.61
CA ILE A 200 -17.46 10.60 -9.93
C ILE A 200 -18.92 10.56 -9.46
N LEU A 201 -19.61 9.42 -9.64
CA LEU A 201 -20.98 9.21 -9.17
C LEU A 201 -21.07 9.28 -7.65
N ILE A 202 -20.17 8.63 -6.93
CA ILE A 202 -20.09 8.67 -5.46
C ILE A 202 -19.86 10.11 -4.98
N ILE A 203 -18.95 10.85 -5.61
CA ILE A 203 -18.72 12.28 -5.31
C ILE A 203 -20.03 13.08 -5.53
N GLY A 204 -20.72 12.85 -6.65
CA GLY A 204 -21.99 13.51 -6.95
C GLY A 204 -23.07 13.20 -5.91
N LEU A 205 -23.23 11.94 -5.51
CA LEU A 205 -24.17 11.49 -4.48
C LEU A 205 -23.84 12.09 -3.10
N ILE A 206 -22.56 12.13 -2.72
CA ILE A 206 -22.12 12.74 -1.46
C ILE A 206 -22.40 14.26 -1.46
N LEU A 207 -22.19 14.94 -2.58
CA LEU A 207 -22.53 16.34 -2.73
C LEU A 207 -24.04 16.58 -2.58
N ASN A 208 -24.87 15.64 -3.01
CA ASN A 208 -26.33 15.72 -2.94
C ASN A 208 -26.88 15.36 -1.54
N THR A 209 -26.29 14.39 -0.83
CA THR A 209 -26.76 13.93 0.50
C THR A 209 -26.41 14.89 1.65
N LYS A 210 -25.56 15.89 1.45
CA LYS A 210 -25.18 16.90 2.47
C LYS A 210 -26.34 17.67 3.12
N ARG A 211 -27.56 17.47 2.68
CA ARG A 211 -28.75 18.19 3.16
C ARG A 211 -29.36 17.59 4.45
N LYS A 212 -29.17 16.28 4.72
CA LYS A 212 -29.81 15.61 5.89
C LYS A 212 -28.99 15.62 7.18
N SER A 213 -27.67 15.89 7.08
CA SER A 213 -26.75 15.75 8.23
C SER A 213 -26.60 17.03 9.08
N LYS A 214 -27.26 18.15 8.75
CA LYS A 214 -27.04 19.44 9.45
C LYS A 214 -27.72 19.56 10.82
N SER A 215 -28.59 18.64 11.23
CA SER A 215 -29.39 18.77 12.45
C SER A 215 -28.86 18.02 13.67
N ILE A 216 -27.87 17.15 13.55
CA ILE A 216 -27.54 16.21 14.63
C ILE A 216 -26.24 16.53 15.39
N ILE A 217 -25.33 17.36 14.85
CA ILE A 217 -24.03 17.59 15.49
C ILE A 217 -23.80 19.07 15.76
N ARG A 218 -24.41 19.56 16.83
CA ARG A 218 -24.07 20.86 17.46
C ARG A 218 -23.80 20.57 18.94
N ASN A 219 -22.59 20.65 19.33
CA ASN A 219 -21.94 20.94 20.60
C ASN A 219 -20.91 19.89 21.06
N ASN A 220 -19.71 20.39 21.34
CA ASN A 220 -18.62 19.89 22.22
C ASN A 220 -18.07 18.45 22.07
N LYS A 221 -18.44 17.64 21.05
CA LYS A 221 -17.90 16.27 20.86
C LYS A 221 -16.91 16.13 19.68
N LYS A 222 -16.30 17.24 19.23
CA LYS A 222 -15.53 17.26 17.97
C LYS A 222 -14.19 16.51 17.99
N THR A 223 -13.52 16.47 19.14
CA THR A 223 -12.21 15.81 19.29
C THR A 223 -12.37 14.29 19.39
N TYR A 224 -13.36 13.83 20.13
CA TYR A 224 -13.66 12.41 20.30
C TYR A 224 -14.06 11.69 19.01
N ALA A 225 -14.69 12.38 18.04
CA ALA A 225 -15.11 11.75 16.79
C ALA A 225 -13.92 11.33 15.88
N ILE A 226 -12.80 12.05 15.94
CA ILE A 226 -11.60 11.68 15.17
C ILE A 226 -10.87 10.52 15.86
N GLU A 227 -10.75 10.56 17.17
CA GLU A 227 -10.12 9.50 17.96
C GLU A 227 -10.90 8.19 17.84
N ILE A 228 -12.23 8.26 17.93
CA ILE A 228 -13.13 7.10 17.70
C ILE A 228 -12.99 6.59 16.24
N GLY A 229 -12.89 7.50 15.26
CA GLY A 229 -12.69 7.13 13.86
C GLY A 229 -11.39 6.36 13.62
N ILE A 230 -10.28 6.80 14.19
CA ILE A 230 -8.99 6.12 14.09
C ILE A 230 -9.04 4.77 14.82
N GLY A 231 -9.63 4.72 16.01
CA GLY A 231 -9.82 3.48 16.75
C GLY A 231 -10.69 2.46 16.00
N ALA A 232 -11.75 2.91 15.34
CA ALA A 232 -12.60 2.07 14.49
C ALA A 232 -11.85 1.53 13.26
N ILE A 233 -11.04 2.36 12.58
CA ILE A 233 -10.21 1.92 11.45
C ILE A 233 -9.22 0.86 11.90
N LEU A 234 -8.56 1.05 13.02
CA LEU A 234 -7.60 0.11 13.59
C LEU A 234 -8.27 -1.22 13.93
N LEU A 235 -9.42 -1.17 14.58
CA LEU A 235 -10.21 -2.37 14.91
C LEU A 235 -10.68 -3.10 13.66
N LEU A 236 -11.23 -2.39 12.68
CA LEU A 236 -11.68 -2.96 11.42
C LEU A 236 -10.52 -3.57 10.62
N SER A 237 -9.32 -2.97 10.68
CA SER A 237 -8.12 -3.50 10.04
C SER A 237 -7.66 -4.80 10.70
N ILE A 238 -7.70 -4.88 12.03
CA ILE A 238 -7.38 -6.11 12.77
C ILE A 238 -8.39 -7.21 12.42
N ILE A 239 -9.70 -6.91 12.50
CA ILE A 239 -10.77 -7.87 12.16
C ILE A 239 -10.64 -8.32 10.70
N GLY A 240 -10.44 -7.38 9.77
CA GLY A 240 -10.24 -7.67 8.35
C GLY A 240 -9.03 -8.58 8.10
N THR A 241 -7.93 -8.35 8.81
CA THR A 241 -6.72 -9.19 8.73
C THR A 241 -6.97 -10.61 9.23
N ILE A 242 -7.66 -10.76 10.37
CA ILE A 242 -8.01 -12.07 10.93
C ILE A 242 -8.93 -12.84 9.98
N ILE A 243 -9.93 -12.16 9.39
CA ILE A 243 -10.84 -12.76 8.41
C ILE A 243 -10.08 -13.20 7.16
N TYR A 244 -9.22 -12.33 6.65
CA TYR A 244 -8.39 -12.61 5.47
C TYR A 244 -7.48 -13.81 5.71
N ASP A 245 -6.71 -13.82 6.81
CA ASP A 245 -5.79 -14.90 7.14
C ASP A 245 -6.51 -16.24 7.34
N LYS A 246 -7.66 -16.23 8.03
CA LYS A 246 -8.48 -17.43 8.21
C LYS A 246 -9.03 -17.96 6.89
N THR A 247 -9.48 -17.07 5.99
CA THR A 247 -10.01 -17.45 4.68
C THR A 247 -8.90 -17.99 3.78
N GLU A 248 -7.75 -17.34 3.77
CA GLU A 248 -6.59 -17.74 2.97
C GLU A 248 -5.99 -19.05 3.47
N SER A 249 -5.89 -19.23 4.80
CA SER A 249 -5.44 -20.49 5.40
C SER A 249 -6.39 -21.65 5.08
N LYS A 250 -7.71 -21.38 5.04
CA LYS A 250 -8.68 -22.39 4.62
C LYS A 250 -8.49 -22.77 3.15
N ARG A 251 -8.28 -21.77 2.27
CA ARG A 251 -8.01 -22.00 0.85
C ARG A 251 -6.74 -22.82 0.62
N GLU A 252 -5.65 -22.47 1.31
CA GLU A 252 -4.39 -23.24 1.26
C GLU A 252 -4.57 -24.67 1.72
N ASN A 253 -5.33 -24.89 2.78
CA ASN A 253 -5.64 -26.24 3.27
C ASN A 253 -6.40 -27.05 2.23
N GLU A 254 -7.41 -26.45 1.61
CA GLU A 254 -8.19 -27.13 0.58
C GLU A 254 -7.37 -27.40 -0.69
N GLU A 255 -6.42 -26.51 -1.01
CA GLU A 255 -5.48 -26.72 -2.12
C GLU A 255 -4.49 -27.85 -1.82
N MET A 256 -3.87 -27.87 -0.62
CA MET A 256 -3.00 -28.98 -0.18
C MET A 256 -3.73 -30.31 -0.23
N LYS A 257 -4.96 -30.35 0.29
CA LYS A 257 -5.78 -31.55 0.27
C LYS A 257 -6.07 -32.03 -1.15
N ARG A 258 -6.52 -31.10 -2.03
CA ARG A 258 -6.79 -31.42 -3.45
C ARG A 258 -5.54 -31.91 -4.18
N GLN A 259 -4.39 -31.31 -3.88
CA GLN A 259 -3.13 -31.74 -4.46
C GLN A 259 -2.73 -33.15 -3.96
N ALA A 260 -2.92 -33.43 -2.66
CA ALA A 260 -2.68 -34.77 -2.12
C ALA A 260 -3.60 -35.81 -2.76
N GLU A 261 -4.88 -35.51 -2.90
CA GLU A 261 -5.87 -36.41 -3.52
C GLU A 261 -5.53 -36.64 -5.01
N ARG A 262 -5.07 -35.62 -5.74
CA ARG A 262 -4.62 -35.76 -7.15
C ARG A 262 -3.38 -36.64 -7.29
N LEU A 263 -2.44 -36.51 -6.33
CA LEU A 263 -1.24 -37.36 -6.33
C LEU A 263 -1.55 -38.82 -5.97
N LEU A 264 -2.66 -39.05 -5.29
CA LEU A 264 -3.17 -40.39 -5.04
C LEU A 264 -3.87 -41.00 -6.27
N GLU A 265 -4.41 -40.17 -7.17
CA GLU A 265 -4.92 -40.65 -8.48
C GLU A 265 -3.74 -40.84 -9.44
N GLU A 266 -2.89 -41.84 -9.15
CA GLU A 266 -1.62 -42.14 -9.84
C GLU A 266 -1.76 -42.41 -11.37
N ARG A 267 -2.99 -42.53 -11.87
CA ARG A 267 -3.31 -42.93 -13.24
C ARG A 267 -3.51 -41.73 -14.15
N ASP A 268 -2.88 -41.72 -15.29
CA ASP A 268 -3.11 -40.74 -16.37
C ASP A 268 -4.24 -41.23 -17.30
N GLN A 269 -5.48 -40.84 -16.97
CA GLN A 269 -6.66 -41.26 -17.75
C GLN A 269 -6.63 -40.79 -19.22
N GLU A 270 -5.96 -39.67 -19.49
CA GLU A 270 -5.79 -39.20 -20.88
C GLU A 270 -4.83 -40.10 -21.61
N PHE A 271 -3.72 -40.49 -21.00
CA PHE A 271 -2.79 -41.48 -21.55
C PHE A 271 -3.46 -42.83 -21.83
N GLU A 272 -4.26 -43.32 -20.89
CA GLU A 272 -4.95 -44.62 -21.04
C GLU A 272 -5.90 -44.64 -22.26
N LYS A 273 -6.61 -43.56 -22.50
CA LYS A 273 -7.43 -43.39 -23.71
C LYS A 273 -6.59 -43.30 -24.97
N SER A 274 -5.52 -42.51 -24.90
CA SER A 274 -4.57 -42.40 -26.02
C SER A 274 -3.95 -43.71 -26.39
N PHE A 275 -3.51 -44.49 -25.43
CA PHE A 275 -2.97 -45.85 -25.69
C PHE A 275 -4.00 -46.77 -26.31
N THR A 276 -5.27 -46.69 -25.92
CA THR A 276 -6.35 -47.51 -26.53
C THR A 276 -6.47 -47.19 -28.02
N ASN A 277 -6.43 -45.94 -28.40
CA ASN A 277 -6.45 -45.54 -29.81
C ASN A 277 -5.17 -45.98 -30.55
N PHE A 278 -4.01 -45.77 -29.91
CA PHE A 278 -2.72 -46.19 -30.44
C PHE A 278 -2.65 -47.72 -30.70
N SER A 279 -3.09 -48.53 -29.72
CA SER A 279 -3.11 -49.96 -29.87
C SER A 279 -3.98 -50.44 -31.02
N GLN A 280 -5.10 -49.78 -31.32
CA GLN A 280 -5.95 -50.07 -32.48
C GLN A 280 -5.26 -49.66 -33.78
N LEU A 281 -4.61 -48.48 -33.80
CA LEU A 281 -3.90 -48.01 -35.00
C LEU A 281 -2.73 -48.94 -35.34
N ILE A 282 -1.96 -49.39 -34.36
CA ILE A 282 -0.82 -50.29 -34.60
C ILE A 282 -1.26 -51.68 -35.16
N LEU A 283 -2.42 -52.19 -34.72
CA LEU A 283 -2.97 -53.46 -35.21
C LEU A 283 -3.43 -53.36 -36.66
N ILE A 284 -3.80 -52.21 -37.15
CA ILE A 284 -4.30 -51.97 -38.50
C ILE A 284 -3.17 -51.54 -39.47
N ASP A 285 -2.06 -51.00 -38.93
CA ASP A 285 -0.96 -50.48 -39.73
C ASP A 285 -0.23 -51.56 -40.50
N THR A 286 -0.29 -51.45 -41.83
CA THR A 286 0.34 -52.42 -42.75
C THR A 286 1.85 -52.31 -42.75
N ASN A 287 2.40 -51.08 -42.53
CA ASN A 287 3.85 -50.84 -42.54
C ASN A 287 4.52 -51.50 -41.34
N ILE A 288 3.93 -51.38 -40.16
CA ILE A 288 4.43 -52.03 -38.95
C ILE A 288 4.38 -53.54 -39.11
N ARG A 289 3.29 -54.06 -39.67
CA ARG A 289 3.16 -55.49 -39.91
C ARG A 289 4.22 -55.99 -40.88
N GLU A 290 4.48 -55.29 -41.97
CA GLU A 290 5.54 -55.63 -42.95
C GLU A 290 6.91 -55.50 -42.27
N MET A 291 7.19 -54.48 -41.44
CA MET A 291 8.45 -54.38 -40.73
C MET A 291 8.66 -55.51 -39.74
N LEU A 292 7.62 -55.97 -39.02
CA LEU A 292 7.69 -57.04 -38.05
C LEU A 292 7.97 -58.42 -38.65
N PHE A 293 7.48 -58.74 -39.86
CA PHE A 293 7.57 -60.04 -40.49
C PHE A 293 8.42 -60.03 -41.76
N ALA A 294 9.20 -58.93 -41.97
CA ALA A 294 10.22 -58.92 -43.05
C ALA A 294 11.35 -59.91 -42.76
N GLU A 295 11.99 -60.48 -43.80
CA GLU A 295 13.13 -61.37 -43.68
C GLU A 295 14.39 -60.80 -43.12
N SER A 296 14.49 -59.44 -43.02
CA SER A 296 15.57 -58.75 -42.36
C SER A 296 15.19 -58.41 -40.91
N ASN A 297 16.05 -58.70 -39.90
CA ASN A 297 15.87 -58.33 -38.52
C ASN A 297 15.82 -56.80 -38.37
N ILE A 298 14.62 -56.24 -38.38
CA ILE A 298 14.41 -54.80 -38.11
C ILE A 298 14.52 -54.60 -36.62
N LEU A 299 15.38 -53.66 -36.22
CA LEU A 299 15.61 -53.26 -34.81
C LEU A 299 14.32 -52.67 -34.21
N ALA A 300 14.01 -53.03 -32.97
CA ALA A 300 12.89 -52.48 -32.22
C ALA A 300 12.84 -50.94 -32.23
N ASP A 301 14.03 -50.30 -32.27
CA ASP A 301 14.17 -48.84 -32.31
C ASP A 301 13.59 -48.21 -33.57
N VAL A 302 13.64 -48.90 -34.72
CA VAL A 302 13.03 -48.39 -35.97
C VAL A 302 11.53 -48.36 -35.86
N ILE A 303 10.92 -49.42 -35.30
CA ILE A 303 9.48 -49.51 -35.07
C ILE A 303 9.03 -48.49 -34.03
N LEU A 304 9.82 -48.31 -32.98
CA LEU A 304 9.56 -47.31 -31.96
C LEU A 304 9.65 -45.90 -32.54
N GLY A 305 10.65 -45.60 -33.35
CA GLY A 305 10.79 -44.33 -34.07
C GLY A 305 9.58 -44.02 -34.95
N TYR A 306 9.18 -45.01 -35.77
CA TYR A 306 7.98 -44.91 -36.61
C TYR A 306 6.70 -44.67 -35.76
N SER A 307 6.55 -45.41 -34.67
CA SER A 307 5.42 -45.24 -33.74
C SER A 307 5.38 -43.86 -33.12
N LYS A 308 6.53 -43.33 -32.66
CA LYS A 308 6.64 -41.98 -32.05
C LYS A 308 6.31 -40.87 -33.05
N GLU A 309 6.74 -41.00 -34.29
CA GLU A 309 6.53 -39.96 -35.30
C GLU A 309 5.10 -39.92 -35.84
N LEU A 310 4.50 -41.08 -36.09
CA LEU A 310 3.25 -41.19 -36.88
C LEU A 310 2.04 -41.61 -36.07
N LEU A 311 2.23 -42.38 -34.99
CA LEU A 311 1.12 -43.01 -34.25
C LEU A 311 0.92 -42.44 -32.85
N PHE A 312 1.97 -41.87 -32.21
CA PHE A 312 1.83 -41.26 -30.92
C PHE A 312 1.19 -39.87 -31.06
N ASP A 313 0.16 -39.65 -30.26
CA ASP A 313 -0.43 -38.34 -30.11
C ASP A 313 0.36 -37.46 -29.12
N GLU A 314 -0.11 -36.21 -28.86
CA GLU A 314 0.57 -35.26 -27.99
C GLU A 314 0.58 -35.70 -26.51
N VAL A 315 -0.29 -36.62 -26.12
CA VAL A 315 -0.37 -37.15 -24.76
C VAL A 315 0.68 -38.23 -24.51
N MET A 316 0.97 -39.05 -25.53
CA MET A 316 1.94 -40.14 -25.44
C MET A 316 3.38 -39.71 -25.67
N LYS A 317 3.61 -38.70 -26.50
CA LYS A 317 4.97 -38.21 -26.85
C LYS A 317 5.85 -37.86 -25.67
N PRO A 318 5.33 -37.25 -24.56
CA PRO A 318 6.15 -36.91 -23.39
C PRO A 318 6.67 -38.13 -22.59
N TYR A 319 6.15 -39.32 -22.85
CA TYR A 319 6.62 -40.52 -22.16
C TYR A 319 7.91 -41.08 -22.76
N ASN A 320 8.89 -41.31 -21.91
CA ASN A 320 10.05 -42.14 -22.31
C ASN A 320 9.55 -43.55 -22.58
N THR A 321 9.70 -43.99 -23.82
CA THR A 321 9.15 -45.27 -24.27
C THR A 321 10.23 -46.18 -24.74
N THR A 322 10.26 -47.39 -24.21
CA THR A 322 11.08 -48.49 -24.74
C THR A 322 10.17 -49.53 -25.37
N LEU A 323 10.65 -50.15 -26.42
CA LEU A 323 9.95 -51.24 -27.14
C LEU A 323 10.83 -52.45 -27.10
N THR A 324 10.26 -53.55 -26.63
CA THR A 324 10.87 -54.89 -26.74
C THR A 324 9.97 -55.76 -27.60
N LEU A 325 10.59 -56.35 -28.62
CA LEU A 325 9.93 -57.27 -29.50
C LEU A 325 10.19 -58.72 -29.01
N CYS A 326 9.16 -59.53 -28.83
CA CYS A 326 9.30 -60.88 -28.39
C CYS A 326 8.64 -61.83 -29.41
N SER A 327 9.36 -62.86 -29.81
CA SER A 327 8.83 -64.03 -30.51
C SER A 327 8.68 -65.20 -29.49
N PRO A 328 7.81 -66.20 -29.72
CA PRO A 328 7.48 -67.18 -28.67
C PRO A 328 8.68 -68.00 -28.16
N GLU A 329 9.77 -68.13 -28.92
CA GLU A 329 10.97 -68.87 -28.49
C GLU A 329 12.21 -67.96 -28.33
N GLU A 330 12.04 -66.65 -28.34
CA GLU A 330 13.15 -65.68 -28.30
C GLU A 330 13.64 -65.48 -26.88
N GLU A 331 14.96 -65.53 -26.67
CA GLU A 331 15.61 -65.27 -25.43
C GLU A 331 16.21 -63.85 -25.39
N ILE A 332 16.11 -63.17 -24.27
CA ILE A 332 16.71 -61.88 -24.01
C ILE A 332 17.80 -61.98 -22.94
N THR A 333 18.84 -61.19 -23.07
CA THR A 333 19.91 -61.03 -22.06
C THR A 333 19.65 -59.84 -21.22
N ILE A 334 19.49 -59.99 -19.91
CA ILE A 334 19.26 -58.90 -18.95
C ILE A 334 20.61 -58.35 -18.50
N GLN A 335 20.83 -57.10 -18.74
CA GLN A 335 22.03 -56.38 -18.21
C GLN A 335 21.68 -55.60 -16.94
N PRO A 336 22.60 -55.45 -15.98
CA PRO A 336 24.01 -55.81 -16.02
C PRO A 336 24.34 -57.28 -15.56
N GLU A 337 23.33 -58.03 -15.08
CA GLU A 337 23.49 -59.31 -14.47
C GLU A 337 23.88 -60.38 -15.49
N GLY A 338 23.66 -60.22 -16.76
CA GLY A 338 24.09 -61.09 -17.85
C GLY A 338 23.37 -62.43 -17.98
N TYR A 339 22.22 -62.63 -17.31
CA TYR A 339 21.46 -63.86 -17.43
C TYR A 339 20.50 -63.84 -18.62
N ILE A 340 20.26 -65.05 -19.18
CA ILE A 340 19.39 -65.25 -20.34
C ILE A 340 18.05 -65.81 -19.87
N ILE A 341 16.96 -65.22 -20.34
CA ILE A 341 15.60 -65.62 -20.00
C ILE A 341 14.73 -65.52 -21.27
N PRO A 342 13.70 -66.43 -21.43
CA PRO A 342 12.72 -66.26 -22.49
C PRO A 342 11.99 -64.90 -22.41
N CYS A 343 11.91 -64.20 -23.55
CA CYS A 343 11.42 -62.83 -23.60
C CYS A 343 10.03 -62.67 -22.93
N ASP A 344 9.05 -63.45 -23.33
CA ASP A 344 7.70 -63.40 -22.76
C ASP A 344 7.68 -63.72 -21.27
N LYS A 345 8.50 -64.63 -20.82
CA LYS A 345 8.62 -65.02 -19.39
C LYS A 345 9.12 -63.84 -18.55
N TYR A 346 10.08 -63.07 -19.06
CA TYR A 346 10.57 -61.89 -18.35
C TYR A 346 9.46 -60.91 -18.03
N PHE A 347 8.60 -60.58 -19.03
CA PHE A 347 7.52 -59.63 -18.80
C PHE A 347 6.38 -60.26 -17.97
N GLN A 348 6.10 -61.54 -18.04
CA GLN A 348 5.19 -62.21 -17.16
C GLN A 348 5.66 -62.21 -15.72
N ASP A 349 6.94 -62.52 -15.48
CA ASP A 349 7.55 -62.46 -14.14
C ASP A 349 7.58 -61.01 -13.61
N LYS A 350 7.82 -60.02 -14.46
CA LYS A 350 7.72 -58.63 -14.13
C LYS A 350 6.31 -58.22 -13.68
N LEU A 351 5.28 -58.65 -14.40
CA LEU A 351 3.89 -58.45 -13.98
C LEU A 351 3.59 -59.20 -12.67
N ALA A 352 4.02 -60.48 -12.52
CA ALA A 352 3.75 -61.26 -11.31
C ALA A 352 4.41 -60.67 -10.06
N ASN A 353 5.61 -60.07 -10.19
CA ASN A 353 6.38 -59.58 -9.06
C ASN A 353 6.15 -58.08 -8.75
N THR A 354 5.44 -57.35 -9.60
CA THR A 354 5.15 -55.92 -9.43
C THR A 354 3.65 -55.75 -9.16
N LYS A 355 3.31 -54.89 -8.19
CA LYS A 355 1.91 -54.51 -7.97
C LYS A 355 1.43 -53.82 -9.25
N HIS A 356 0.41 -54.34 -9.88
CA HIS A 356 -0.11 -53.78 -11.14
C HIS A 356 -1.63 -53.79 -11.16
N SER A 357 -2.20 -52.95 -12.02
CA SER A 357 -3.62 -52.95 -12.32
C SER A 357 -3.84 -52.92 -13.83
N LYS A 358 -4.73 -53.79 -14.33
CA LYS A 358 -5.13 -53.78 -15.74
C LYS A 358 -6.06 -52.58 -15.97
N VAL A 359 -5.62 -51.62 -16.76
CA VAL A 359 -6.34 -50.34 -17.01
C VAL A 359 -6.94 -50.20 -18.38
N GLY A 360 -6.56 -51.12 -19.29
CA GLY A 360 -7.10 -51.17 -20.68
C GLY A 360 -6.84 -52.52 -21.28
N GLU A 361 -7.24 -52.70 -22.56
CA GLU A 361 -6.94 -53.87 -23.34
C GLU A 361 -5.45 -53.89 -23.66
N GLY A 362 -4.70 -54.81 -23.09
CA GLY A 362 -3.25 -54.89 -23.22
C GLY A 362 -2.46 -53.77 -22.51
N LEU A 363 -3.08 -52.99 -21.62
CA LEU A 363 -2.41 -51.95 -20.89
C LEU A 363 -2.47 -52.22 -19.38
N TYR A 364 -1.32 -52.19 -18.75
CA TYR A 364 -1.14 -52.40 -17.30
C TYR A 364 -0.47 -51.17 -16.70
N PHE A 365 -1.09 -50.64 -15.67
CA PHE A 365 -0.43 -49.62 -14.80
C PHE A 365 0.47 -50.38 -13.84
N MET A 366 1.74 -49.95 -13.78
CA MET A 366 2.78 -50.58 -12.99
C MET A 366 3.11 -49.67 -11.78
N ASP A 367 2.75 -50.14 -10.57
CA ASP A 367 3.04 -49.39 -9.34
C ASP A 367 4.49 -49.67 -8.87
N TYR A 368 5.43 -48.88 -9.37
CA TYR A 368 6.84 -48.88 -8.94
C TYR A 368 7.10 -47.98 -7.72
N TYR A 369 6.05 -47.55 -7.01
CA TYR A 369 6.14 -46.66 -5.83
C TYR A 369 6.73 -45.26 -6.15
N THR A 370 6.76 -44.91 -7.42
CA THR A 370 7.05 -43.55 -7.90
C THR A 370 5.75 -42.85 -8.21
N PHE A 371 5.65 -41.53 -8.01
CA PHE A 371 4.46 -40.75 -8.33
C PHE A 371 4.27 -40.51 -9.83
N ASP A 372 5.21 -40.99 -10.64
CA ASP A 372 5.12 -40.89 -12.07
C ASP A 372 4.45 -42.14 -12.62
N PRO A 373 3.37 -42.00 -13.39
CA PRO A 373 2.66 -43.16 -13.93
C PRO A 373 3.55 -43.91 -14.88
N ASN A 374 3.73 -45.19 -14.61
CA ASN A 374 4.45 -46.13 -15.45
C ASN A 374 3.47 -47.13 -16.02
N TYR A 375 3.55 -47.39 -17.30
CA TYR A 375 2.64 -48.31 -17.95
C TYR A 375 3.41 -49.37 -18.75
N LEU A 376 2.87 -50.57 -18.73
CA LEU A 376 3.29 -51.66 -19.63
C LEU A 376 2.16 -51.94 -20.63
N GLY A 377 2.42 -51.64 -21.90
CA GLY A 377 1.55 -51.95 -23.01
C GLY A 377 1.95 -53.26 -23.67
N ILE A 378 1.03 -54.16 -23.85
CA ILE A 378 1.23 -55.46 -24.52
C ILE A 378 0.34 -55.56 -25.74
N ILE A 379 0.95 -55.66 -26.93
CA ILE A 379 0.23 -55.73 -28.20
C ILE A 379 0.67 -56.95 -28.98
N ASN A 380 -0.24 -57.88 -29.23
CA ASN A 380 0.02 -59.10 -29.98
C ASN A 380 -0.32 -58.88 -31.44
N ILE A 381 0.63 -59.15 -32.36
CA ILE A 381 0.44 -59.02 -33.81
C ILE A 381 0.74 -60.35 -34.48
N SER A 382 -0.17 -60.77 -35.29
CA SER A 382 -0.01 -62.04 -36.07
C SER A 382 0.29 -61.71 -37.54
N SER A 383 1.06 -62.57 -38.20
CA SER A 383 1.31 -62.46 -39.64
C SER A 383 -0.01 -62.69 -40.42
N LYS A 384 -0.02 -62.26 -41.68
CA LYS A 384 -1.19 -62.44 -42.58
C LYS A 384 -1.66 -63.86 -42.70
N ASP A 385 -0.74 -64.80 -42.58
CA ASP A 385 -0.99 -66.28 -42.74
C ASP A 385 -1.25 -66.90 -41.32
N SER A 386 -1.31 -66.12 -40.22
CA SER A 386 -1.52 -66.59 -38.82
C SER A 386 -0.53 -67.66 -38.35
N LEU A 387 0.60 -67.86 -39.05
CA LEU A 387 1.61 -68.90 -38.74
C LEU A 387 2.70 -68.32 -37.76
N GLN A 388 2.87 -67.04 -37.70
CA GLN A 388 3.84 -66.36 -36.82
C GLN A 388 3.16 -65.26 -35.99
N GLN A 389 3.50 -65.20 -34.72
CA GLN A 389 3.02 -64.21 -33.75
C GLN A 389 4.20 -63.49 -33.12
N LYS A 390 4.13 -62.17 -33.01
CA LYS A 390 5.10 -61.38 -32.25
C LYS A 390 4.33 -60.53 -31.23
N THR A 391 4.91 -60.41 -30.04
CA THR A 391 4.41 -59.57 -28.96
C THR A 391 5.27 -58.33 -28.83
N LEU A 392 4.63 -57.19 -28.84
CA LEU A 392 5.27 -55.89 -28.63
C LEU A 392 5.04 -55.49 -27.20
N TYR A 393 6.11 -55.33 -26.42
CA TYR A 393 6.09 -54.80 -25.04
C TYR A 393 6.56 -53.36 -25.06
N TYR A 394 5.61 -52.40 -24.86
CA TYR A 394 5.87 -50.99 -24.72
C TYR A 394 5.95 -50.64 -23.23
N GLU A 395 7.09 -50.18 -22.77
CA GLU A 395 7.22 -49.64 -21.42
C GLU A 395 7.24 -48.12 -21.50
N PHE A 396 6.29 -47.50 -20.83
CA PHE A 396 6.15 -46.04 -20.79
C PHE A 396 6.52 -45.52 -19.41
N TYR A 397 7.49 -44.67 -19.38
CA TYR A 397 7.95 -44.02 -18.16
C TYR A 397 7.78 -42.51 -18.31
N LYS A 398 7.04 -41.89 -17.42
CA LYS A 398 6.99 -40.45 -17.42
C LYS A 398 8.34 -39.92 -16.90
N PRO A 399 9.09 -39.13 -17.66
CA PRO A 399 10.38 -38.66 -17.21
C PRO A 399 10.21 -37.86 -15.92
N ILE A 400 10.95 -38.23 -14.90
CA ILE A 400 11.08 -37.45 -13.67
C ILE A 400 11.91 -36.22 -14.04
N THR A 401 11.26 -35.17 -14.50
CA THR A 401 11.91 -33.88 -14.62
C THR A 401 12.07 -33.32 -13.22
N PRO A 402 13.29 -33.21 -12.67
CA PRO A 402 13.47 -32.59 -11.36
C PRO A 402 12.88 -31.21 -11.40
N GLU A 403 11.89 -30.90 -10.57
CA GLU A 403 11.20 -29.60 -10.52
C GLU A 403 12.13 -28.44 -10.09
N SER A 404 13.36 -28.73 -9.72
CA SER A 404 14.40 -27.78 -9.35
C SER A 404 14.95 -26.94 -10.51
N PHE A 405 14.75 -27.40 -11.76
CA PHE A 405 15.17 -26.64 -12.94
C PHE A 405 14.00 -25.75 -13.40
N GLY A 406 14.17 -24.44 -13.45
CA GLY A 406 13.11 -23.42 -13.58
C GLY A 406 12.16 -23.52 -14.79
N PHE A 407 12.43 -24.39 -15.75
CA PHE A 407 11.69 -24.51 -17.03
C PHE A 407 10.35 -25.26 -16.99
N PRO A 408 10.13 -26.29 -16.18
CA PRO A 408 8.88 -27.07 -16.24
C PRO A 408 7.61 -26.25 -16.02
N LYS A 409 7.70 -25.15 -15.24
CA LYS A 409 6.55 -24.28 -14.98
C LYS A 409 6.10 -23.48 -16.20
N LEU A 410 7.01 -23.20 -17.15
CA LEU A 410 6.70 -22.46 -18.37
C LEU A 410 5.96 -23.31 -19.40
N LEU A 411 6.25 -24.60 -19.47
CA LEU A 411 5.76 -25.51 -20.51
C LEU A 411 4.49 -26.27 -20.10
N LYS A 412 4.11 -26.30 -18.81
CA LYS A 412 2.89 -26.99 -18.39
C LYS A 412 1.64 -26.33 -18.98
N ALA A 413 0.90 -27.07 -19.79
CA ALA A 413 -0.38 -26.64 -20.33
C ALA A 413 -1.44 -26.55 -19.20
N GLY A 414 -2.18 -25.45 -19.14
CA GLY A 414 -3.33 -25.30 -18.26
C GLY A 414 -3.50 -23.89 -17.69
N LYS A 415 -4.66 -23.28 -17.89
CA LYS A 415 -5.10 -22.08 -17.18
C LYS A 415 -5.30 -22.41 -15.70
N GLY A 416 -4.39 -21.93 -14.83
CA GLY A 416 -4.67 -21.86 -13.39
C GLY A 416 -4.02 -22.89 -12.48
N GLN A 417 -3.03 -23.63 -12.92
CA GLN A 417 -2.18 -24.40 -11.98
C GLN A 417 -0.93 -23.60 -11.66
N GLU A 418 -1.05 -22.65 -10.71
CA GLU A 418 0.10 -22.32 -9.88
C GLU A 418 0.43 -23.60 -9.10
N THR A 419 1.46 -24.32 -9.53
CA THR A 419 2.06 -25.32 -8.67
C THR A 419 2.64 -24.53 -7.49
N ASN A 420 1.93 -24.47 -6.37
CA ASN A 420 2.54 -24.05 -5.14
C ASN A 420 3.80 -24.90 -4.95
N ASP A 421 4.87 -24.31 -4.43
CA ASP A 421 6.14 -24.99 -4.15
C ASP A 421 5.93 -26.00 -3.00
N TYR A 422 5.13 -27.04 -3.26
CA TYR A 422 4.92 -28.12 -2.30
C TYR A 422 6.13 -29.05 -2.32
N SER A 423 6.58 -29.41 -1.15
CA SER A 423 7.48 -30.56 -0.99
C SER A 423 6.64 -31.79 -0.73
N ILE A 424 7.02 -32.91 -1.31
CA ILE A 424 6.26 -34.16 -1.30
C ILE A 424 7.17 -35.27 -0.80
N ALA A 425 6.64 -36.15 0.05
CA ALA A 425 7.34 -37.37 0.42
C ALA A 425 6.36 -38.56 0.49
N ASN A 426 6.84 -39.74 0.13
CA ASN A 426 6.14 -40.98 0.36
C ASN A 426 6.91 -41.84 1.36
N TYR A 427 6.19 -42.28 2.39
CA TYR A 427 6.70 -43.16 3.42
C TYR A 427 6.00 -44.50 3.30
N ARG A 428 6.77 -45.59 3.37
CA ARG A 428 6.27 -46.93 3.44
C ARG A 428 6.86 -47.68 4.65
N ASN A 429 6.03 -48.33 5.40
CA ASN A 429 6.47 -49.00 6.65
C ASN A 429 7.30 -48.08 7.53
N ASN A 430 6.85 -46.82 7.66
CA ASN A 430 7.53 -45.74 8.43
C ASN A 430 8.89 -45.29 7.87
N GLN A 431 9.36 -45.76 6.72
CA GLN A 431 10.60 -45.37 6.07
C GLN A 431 10.35 -44.51 4.84
N LEU A 432 11.18 -43.50 4.63
CA LEU A 432 11.13 -42.62 3.50
C LEU A 432 11.53 -43.37 2.23
N VAL A 433 10.62 -43.52 1.26
CA VAL A 433 10.85 -44.14 -0.04
C VAL A 433 11.13 -43.10 -1.12
N TYR A 434 10.40 -42.00 -1.08
CA TYR A 434 10.48 -40.96 -2.10
C TYR A 434 10.38 -39.57 -1.45
N LYS A 435 11.12 -38.61 -1.98
CA LYS A 435 11.00 -37.19 -1.62
C LYS A 435 11.23 -36.29 -2.83
N ASN A 436 10.50 -35.19 -2.89
CA ASN A 436 10.71 -34.12 -3.85
C ASN A 436 10.41 -32.76 -3.21
N GLY A 437 11.13 -31.71 -3.59
CA GLY A 437 10.95 -30.34 -3.10
C GLY A 437 11.99 -29.88 -2.07
N LYS A 438 11.78 -28.68 -1.53
CA LYS A 438 12.78 -27.96 -0.69
C LYS A 438 12.83 -28.43 0.76
N TYR A 439 11.81 -29.14 1.24
CA TYR A 439 11.77 -29.62 2.62
C TYR A 439 12.64 -30.87 2.80
N ILE A 440 13.49 -30.87 3.83
CA ILE A 440 14.31 -32.03 4.17
C ILE A 440 13.49 -32.96 5.04
N TYR A 441 12.96 -34.01 4.41
CA TYR A 441 12.16 -35.02 5.09
C TYR A 441 13.04 -35.93 5.95
N PRO A 442 12.62 -36.25 7.20
CA PRO A 442 13.31 -37.23 7.99
C PRO A 442 13.15 -38.65 7.40
N THR A 443 14.09 -39.52 7.69
CA THR A 443 14.04 -40.91 7.20
C THR A 443 12.92 -41.73 7.77
N LEU A 444 12.42 -41.38 8.97
CA LEU A 444 11.30 -42.03 9.64
C LEU A 444 10.09 -41.08 9.77
N LEU A 445 8.93 -41.55 9.35
CA LEU A 445 7.66 -40.82 9.43
C LEU A 445 7.30 -40.38 10.86
N ASN A 446 7.54 -41.20 11.85
CA ASN A 446 7.23 -40.93 13.26
C ASN A 446 7.87 -39.61 13.75
N SER A 447 8.98 -39.18 13.14
CA SER A 447 9.64 -37.93 13.48
C SER A 447 8.84 -36.68 13.05
N LEU A 448 7.84 -36.84 12.17
CA LEU A 448 6.99 -35.75 11.69
C LEU A 448 5.71 -35.59 12.52
N ASN A 449 5.35 -36.55 13.39
CA ASN A 449 4.11 -36.57 14.18
C ASN A 449 2.87 -36.22 13.34
N VAL A 450 2.75 -36.81 12.17
CA VAL A 450 1.64 -36.62 11.24
C VAL A 450 0.64 -37.77 11.35
N GLU A 451 -0.64 -37.42 11.36
CA GLU A 451 -1.74 -38.39 11.34
C GLU A 451 -2.48 -38.30 10.00
N ASP A 452 -3.17 -39.40 9.63
CA ASP A 452 -3.92 -39.45 8.39
C ASP A 452 -4.94 -38.29 8.29
N ARG A 453 -5.00 -37.65 7.14
CA ARG A 453 -5.90 -36.52 6.78
C ARG A 453 -5.88 -35.36 7.76
N THR A 454 -4.76 -35.15 8.45
CA THR A 454 -4.59 -34.04 9.38
C THR A 454 -3.51 -33.07 8.93
N TYR A 455 -3.64 -31.82 9.40
CA TYR A 455 -2.64 -30.76 9.17
C TYR A 455 -1.77 -30.66 10.43
N THR A 456 -0.48 -30.90 10.26
CA THR A 456 0.49 -30.77 11.35
C THR A 456 1.48 -29.65 11.05
N ASN A 457 1.82 -28.87 12.07
CA ASN A 457 2.81 -27.81 11.95
C ASN A 457 4.12 -28.26 12.62
N SER A 458 5.21 -28.25 11.86
CA SER A 458 6.54 -28.53 12.38
C SER A 458 7.50 -27.42 11.96
N HIS A 459 8.14 -26.73 12.94
CA HIS A 459 9.07 -25.65 12.71
C HIS A 459 8.54 -24.58 11.71
N LYS A 460 9.14 -24.51 10.52
CA LYS A 460 8.82 -23.54 9.46
C LYS A 460 7.87 -24.07 8.40
N TYR A 461 7.41 -25.32 8.53
CA TYR A 461 6.59 -25.97 7.53
C TYR A 461 5.27 -26.47 8.13
N LYS A 462 4.28 -26.59 7.26
CA LYS A 462 2.98 -27.18 7.51
C LYS A 462 2.90 -28.45 6.68
N HIS A 463 2.47 -29.53 7.27
CA HIS A 463 2.38 -30.83 6.64
C HIS A 463 0.92 -31.28 6.55
N TYR A 464 0.56 -31.95 5.47
CA TYR A 464 -0.69 -32.69 5.33
C TYR A 464 -0.34 -34.09 4.90
N ALA A 465 -0.81 -35.07 5.68
CA ALA A 465 -0.61 -36.47 5.41
C ALA A 465 -1.90 -37.12 4.92
N ILE A 466 -1.79 -38.05 4.00
CA ILE A 466 -2.91 -38.89 3.54
C ILE A 466 -2.42 -40.31 3.35
N LYS A 467 -3.18 -41.23 3.89
CA LYS A 467 -2.89 -42.65 3.78
C LYS A 467 -3.29 -43.14 2.39
N GLN A 468 -2.38 -43.78 1.69
CA GLN A 468 -2.57 -44.32 0.36
C GLN A 468 -3.02 -45.77 0.44
N ASP A 469 -2.26 -46.61 1.18
CA ASP A 469 -2.53 -48.01 1.52
C ASP A 469 -2.23 -48.26 2.99
N ASP A 470 -2.43 -49.46 3.50
CA ASP A 470 -2.16 -49.80 4.89
C ASP A 470 -0.70 -49.52 5.29
N ASP A 471 0.24 -49.61 4.36
CA ASP A 471 1.66 -49.48 4.58
C ASP A 471 2.26 -48.19 4.07
N SER A 472 1.51 -47.33 3.31
CA SER A 472 2.05 -46.17 2.66
C SER A 472 1.31 -44.87 3.00
N ILE A 473 2.07 -43.82 3.28
CA ILE A 473 1.57 -42.48 3.64
C ILE A 473 2.26 -41.43 2.79
N LEU A 474 1.45 -40.68 2.06
CA LEU A 474 1.87 -39.48 1.30
C LEU A 474 1.84 -38.27 2.23
N VAL A 475 2.94 -37.55 2.29
CA VAL A 475 3.05 -36.28 3.03
C VAL A 475 3.36 -35.13 2.08
N ILE A 476 2.49 -34.11 2.10
CA ILE A 476 2.72 -32.85 1.39
C ILE A 476 3.07 -31.78 2.41
N SER A 477 4.09 -30.97 2.09
CA SER A 477 4.60 -29.92 2.98
C SER A 477 4.69 -28.58 2.26
N THR A 478 4.26 -27.50 2.96
CA THR A 478 4.38 -26.14 2.46
C THR A 478 5.05 -25.25 3.52
N PRO A 479 5.87 -24.27 3.15
CA PRO A 479 6.43 -23.34 4.11
C PRO A 479 5.32 -22.52 4.79
N ARG A 480 5.46 -22.29 6.10
CA ARG A 480 4.54 -21.41 6.84
C ARG A 480 4.79 -19.96 6.48
N LYS A 481 3.72 -19.19 6.43
CA LYS A 481 3.78 -17.76 6.24
C LYS A 481 4.68 -17.09 7.28
N SER A 482 5.51 -16.19 6.83
CA SER A 482 6.32 -15.33 7.69
C SER A 482 5.46 -14.32 8.44
N TRP A 483 5.96 -13.76 9.54
CA TRP A 483 5.28 -12.67 10.26
C TRP A 483 4.92 -11.49 9.36
N SER A 484 5.79 -11.15 8.41
CA SER A 484 5.55 -10.08 7.45
C SER A 484 4.38 -10.38 6.51
N GLU A 485 4.21 -11.64 6.09
CA GLU A 485 3.09 -12.06 5.25
C GLU A 485 1.75 -12.08 5.99
N ILE A 486 1.78 -12.47 7.28
CA ILE A 486 0.58 -12.46 8.14
C ILE A 486 0.13 -11.02 8.43
N THR A 487 1.07 -10.09 8.64
CA THR A 487 0.76 -8.71 8.99
C THR A 487 0.55 -7.79 7.78
N ALA A 488 0.97 -8.19 6.60
CA ALA A 488 0.83 -7.40 5.37
C ALA A 488 -0.61 -6.98 5.04
N PRO A 489 -1.63 -7.84 5.16
CA PRO A 489 -3.02 -7.45 4.94
C PRO A 489 -3.47 -6.33 5.87
N PHE A 490 -3.01 -6.32 7.13
CA PHE A 490 -3.30 -5.25 8.08
C PHE A 490 -2.86 -3.89 7.58
N ALA A 491 -1.61 -3.78 7.11
CA ALA A 491 -1.08 -2.52 6.62
C ALA A 491 -1.85 -2.00 5.40
N LEU A 492 -2.21 -2.89 4.46
CA LEU A 492 -2.97 -2.53 3.26
C LEU A 492 -4.41 -2.12 3.59
N ILE A 493 -5.11 -2.88 4.44
CA ILE A 493 -6.48 -2.59 4.86
C ILE A 493 -6.51 -1.28 5.65
N PHE A 494 -5.58 -1.10 6.60
CA PHE A 494 -5.47 0.12 7.38
C PHE A 494 -5.25 1.35 6.50
N LEU A 495 -4.31 1.28 5.57
CA LEU A 495 -4.01 2.37 4.65
C LEU A 495 -5.21 2.70 3.76
N GLY A 496 -5.88 1.68 3.21
CA GLY A 496 -7.10 1.83 2.41
C GLY A 496 -8.23 2.50 3.18
N LEU A 497 -8.51 2.02 4.40
CA LEU A 497 -9.53 2.59 5.28
C LEU A 497 -9.17 4.01 5.75
N ALA A 498 -7.89 4.27 6.04
CA ALA A 498 -7.40 5.59 6.43
C ALA A 498 -7.55 6.60 5.30
N ILE A 499 -7.17 6.23 4.06
CA ILE A 499 -7.36 7.07 2.87
C ILE A 499 -8.86 7.33 2.64
N ALA A 500 -9.69 6.31 2.71
CA ALA A 500 -11.14 6.44 2.57
C ALA A 500 -11.74 7.37 3.64
N TYR A 501 -11.33 7.21 4.90
CA TYR A 501 -11.74 8.06 6.01
C TYR A 501 -11.32 9.52 5.80
N LEU A 502 -10.05 9.75 5.43
CA LEU A 502 -9.55 11.10 5.13
C LEU A 502 -10.31 11.74 3.96
N ALA A 503 -10.59 10.97 2.91
CA ALA A 503 -11.39 11.43 1.79
C ALA A 503 -12.82 11.78 2.23
N ILE A 504 -13.45 10.96 3.05
CA ILE A 504 -14.78 11.21 3.62
C ILE A 504 -14.77 12.48 4.48
N VAL A 505 -13.79 12.62 5.38
CA VAL A 505 -13.64 13.83 6.22
C VAL A 505 -13.42 15.06 5.35
N TRP A 506 -12.57 14.96 4.34
CA TRP A 506 -12.27 16.03 3.38
C TRP A 506 -13.52 16.47 2.58
N ILE A 507 -14.37 15.51 2.19
CA ILE A 507 -15.62 15.76 1.45
C ILE A 507 -16.70 16.36 2.38
N ILE A 508 -16.84 15.82 3.60
CA ILE A 508 -17.90 16.24 4.54
C ILE A 508 -17.63 17.62 5.15
N ARG A 509 -16.36 18.02 5.34
CA ARG A 509 -15.95 19.26 6.01
C ARG A 509 -15.35 20.35 5.13
N PRO A 510 -15.97 20.78 4.02
CA PRO A 510 -15.38 21.82 3.15
C PRO A 510 -15.34 23.21 3.78
N LYS A 511 -16.22 23.50 4.78
CA LYS A 511 -16.25 24.79 5.48
C LYS A 511 -15.20 24.93 6.60
N GLU A 512 -14.61 23.84 7.06
CA GLU A 512 -13.54 23.83 8.06
C GLU A 512 -12.12 23.88 7.43
N ARG A 513 -12.03 24.17 6.13
CA ARG A 513 -10.76 24.54 5.50
C ARG A 513 -10.35 25.93 6.00
N ARG A 514 -9.98 26.01 7.27
CA ARG A 514 -9.31 27.21 7.76
C ARG A 514 -8.09 27.41 6.89
N LYS A 515 -7.96 28.63 6.35
CA LYS A 515 -6.72 29.02 5.66
C LYS A 515 -5.56 28.63 6.58
N TRP A 516 -4.44 28.26 6.03
CA TRP A 516 -3.26 27.85 6.81
C TRP A 516 -2.94 28.84 7.95
N HIS A 517 -3.16 30.13 7.72
CA HIS A 517 -2.99 31.19 8.69
C HIS A 517 -3.89 31.08 9.95
N ASP A 518 -5.11 30.59 9.77
CA ASP A 518 -6.13 30.52 10.83
C ASP A 518 -6.01 29.26 11.71
N ARG A 519 -5.07 28.36 11.41
CA ARG A 519 -4.84 27.15 12.20
C ARG A 519 -4.06 27.50 13.47
N SER A 520 -4.44 26.84 14.59
CA SER A 520 -3.68 26.97 15.84
C SER A 520 -2.23 26.50 15.62
N PHE A 521 -1.31 27.08 16.35
CA PHE A 521 0.09 26.70 16.37
C PHE A 521 0.30 25.18 16.50
N ARG A 522 -0.44 24.55 17.42
CA ARG A 522 -0.47 23.10 17.62
C ARG A 522 -0.80 22.34 16.33
N GLN A 523 -1.83 22.75 15.62
CA GLN A 523 -2.26 22.09 14.38
C GLN A 523 -1.23 22.26 13.26
N LYS A 524 -0.60 23.44 13.16
CA LYS A 524 0.46 23.70 12.19
C LYS A 524 1.66 22.80 12.42
N LEU A 525 2.14 22.75 13.68
CA LEU A 525 3.26 21.91 14.09
C LEU A 525 3.01 20.44 13.77
N GLN A 526 1.86 19.91 14.22
CA GLN A 526 1.48 18.51 13.95
C GLN A 526 1.43 18.22 12.44
N THR A 527 0.82 19.10 11.65
CA THR A 527 0.71 18.89 10.21
C THR A 527 2.09 18.88 9.53
N ILE A 528 2.98 19.80 9.90
CA ILE A 528 4.32 19.88 9.30
C ILE A 528 5.13 18.64 9.63
N ILE A 529 5.23 18.26 10.91
CA ILE A 529 6.02 17.09 11.32
C ILE A 529 5.50 15.82 10.65
N LEU A 530 4.16 15.60 10.68
CA LEU A 530 3.57 14.41 10.08
C LEU A 530 3.72 14.40 8.55
N SER A 531 3.60 15.56 7.90
CA SER A 531 3.80 15.64 6.44
C SER A 531 5.25 15.38 6.05
N THR A 532 6.20 15.97 6.77
CA THR A 532 7.63 15.75 6.51
C THR A 532 8.00 14.28 6.69
N LEU A 533 7.51 13.67 7.77
CA LEU A 533 7.72 12.25 8.04
C LEU A 533 7.10 11.36 6.95
N GLY A 534 5.85 11.67 6.56
CA GLY A 534 5.16 10.96 5.48
C GLY A 534 5.89 11.07 4.14
N ILE A 535 6.36 12.25 3.76
CA ILE A 535 7.13 12.46 2.54
C ILE A 535 8.47 11.70 2.59
N SER A 536 9.17 11.74 3.73
CA SER A 536 10.40 10.97 3.94
C SER A 536 10.18 9.47 3.71
N PHE A 537 9.14 8.90 4.32
CA PHE A 537 8.83 7.48 4.14
C PHE A 537 8.44 7.13 2.70
N LEU A 538 7.66 8.01 2.04
CA LEU A 538 7.30 7.82 0.63
C LEU A 538 8.52 7.89 -0.31
N ALA A 539 9.53 8.68 0.04
CA ALA A 539 10.75 8.81 -0.76
C ALA A 539 11.69 7.60 -0.56
N VAL A 540 11.85 7.13 0.68
CA VAL A 540 12.78 6.03 1.00
C VAL A 540 12.33 4.71 0.37
N GLY A 541 11.02 4.42 0.30
CA GLY A 541 10.50 3.17 -0.23
C GLY A 541 10.94 2.86 -1.67
N PRO A 542 10.64 3.70 -2.65
CA PRO A 542 11.07 3.49 -4.03
C PRO A 542 12.59 3.40 -4.18
N VAL A 543 13.33 4.26 -3.46
CA VAL A 543 14.81 4.24 -3.48
C VAL A 543 15.34 2.90 -2.98
N SER A 544 14.78 2.38 -1.88
CA SER A 544 15.17 1.07 -1.32
C SER A 544 14.85 -0.08 -2.28
N VAL A 545 13.70 -0.05 -2.97
CA VAL A 545 13.34 -1.07 -3.96
C VAL A 545 14.29 -1.02 -5.17
N ILE A 546 14.61 0.18 -5.66
CA ILE A 546 15.57 0.35 -6.78
C ILE A 546 16.95 -0.16 -6.37
N TYR A 547 17.41 0.19 -5.17
CA TYR A 547 18.71 -0.27 -4.64
C TYR A 547 18.73 -1.79 -4.49
N MET A 548 17.67 -2.39 -3.93
CA MET A 548 17.55 -3.83 -3.73
C MET A 548 17.56 -4.59 -5.06
N ARG A 549 16.81 -4.07 -6.05
CA ARG A 549 16.81 -4.61 -7.41
C ARG A 549 18.23 -4.55 -8.02
N GLY A 550 18.92 -3.44 -7.86
CA GLY A 550 20.31 -3.30 -8.34
C GLY A 550 21.26 -4.29 -7.69
N LEU A 551 21.17 -4.43 -6.36
CA LEU A 551 22.02 -5.36 -5.60
C LEU A 551 21.73 -6.83 -5.96
N TYR A 552 20.45 -7.20 -6.10
CA TYR A 552 20.04 -8.53 -6.52
C TYR A 552 20.57 -8.86 -7.90
N ASN A 553 20.34 -7.98 -8.89
CA ASN A 553 20.84 -8.17 -10.25
C ASN A 553 22.36 -8.32 -10.29
N GLN A 554 23.11 -7.55 -9.49
CA GLN A 554 24.57 -7.65 -9.43
C GLN A 554 25.01 -9.00 -8.85
N LYS A 555 24.36 -9.45 -7.75
CA LYS A 555 24.69 -10.74 -7.14
C LYS A 555 24.33 -11.92 -8.05
N THR A 556 23.17 -11.87 -8.68
CA THR A 556 22.69 -12.91 -9.60
C THR A 556 23.64 -13.03 -10.79
N LYS A 557 23.96 -11.91 -11.46
CA LYS A 557 24.91 -11.91 -12.59
C LYS A 557 26.30 -12.42 -12.22
N ALA A 558 26.80 -12.11 -11.03
CA ALA A 558 28.06 -12.63 -10.56
C ALA A 558 28.01 -14.16 -10.34
N ALA A 559 26.94 -14.66 -9.73
CA ALA A 559 26.75 -16.09 -9.52
C ALA A 559 26.56 -16.86 -10.84
N GLU A 560 25.77 -16.31 -11.77
CA GLU A 560 25.57 -16.85 -13.10
C GLU A 560 26.90 -16.91 -13.89
N PHE A 561 27.68 -15.86 -13.81
CA PHE A 561 29.01 -15.83 -14.41
C PHE A 561 29.92 -16.95 -13.89
N GLU A 562 30.05 -17.08 -12.57
CA GLU A 562 30.90 -18.09 -11.94
C GLU A 562 30.41 -19.51 -12.26
N THR A 563 29.10 -19.76 -12.23
CA THR A 563 28.53 -21.07 -12.56
C THR A 563 28.80 -21.42 -14.02
N THR A 564 28.48 -20.50 -14.95
CA THR A 564 28.64 -20.73 -16.40
C THR A 564 30.11 -20.90 -16.76
N ARG A 565 31.01 -20.12 -16.13
CA ARG A 565 32.45 -20.22 -16.33
C ARG A 565 33.03 -21.55 -15.83
N THR A 566 32.64 -21.95 -14.61
CA THR A 566 33.08 -23.21 -14.03
C THR A 566 32.63 -24.37 -14.91
N LEU A 567 31.38 -24.37 -15.34
CA LEU A 567 30.83 -25.40 -16.22
C LEU A 567 31.55 -25.45 -17.56
N ALA A 568 31.85 -24.32 -18.20
CA ALA A 568 32.60 -24.28 -19.45
C ALA A 568 34.04 -24.80 -19.29
N LEU A 569 34.66 -24.52 -18.14
CA LEU A 569 36.02 -25.04 -17.83
C LEU A 569 35.99 -26.54 -17.58
N GLU A 570 35.04 -27.05 -16.81
CA GLU A 570 34.86 -28.49 -16.58
C GLU A 570 34.60 -29.22 -17.90
N MET A 571 33.62 -28.75 -18.69
CA MET A 571 33.36 -29.35 -20.01
C MET A 571 34.58 -29.32 -20.94
N ARG A 572 35.40 -28.25 -20.92
CA ARG A 572 36.61 -28.14 -21.70
C ARG A 572 37.67 -29.17 -21.25
N ASN A 573 37.83 -29.37 -19.93
CA ASN A 573 38.85 -30.26 -19.39
C ASN A 573 38.52 -31.73 -19.54
N ASP A 574 37.23 -32.09 -19.42
CA ASP A 574 36.76 -33.48 -19.42
C ASP A 574 36.47 -33.99 -20.84
N LEU A 575 36.21 -33.11 -21.81
CA LEU A 575 35.75 -33.47 -23.13
C LEU A 575 36.77 -33.13 -24.23
N ASP A 576 37.07 -34.09 -25.06
CA ASP A 576 37.77 -33.82 -26.33
C ASP A 576 36.76 -33.26 -27.37
N PHE A 577 36.49 -31.95 -27.24
CA PHE A 577 35.55 -31.23 -28.11
C PHE A 577 35.89 -31.37 -29.59
N ASN A 578 37.18 -31.38 -29.95
CA ASN A 578 37.57 -31.49 -31.35
C ASN A 578 37.15 -32.82 -31.97
N ASN A 579 37.23 -33.89 -31.21
CA ASN A 579 36.81 -35.22 -31.66
C ASN A 579 35.27 -35.35 -31.60
N LEU A 580 34.65 -34.92 -30.49
CA LEU A 580 33.20 -35.01 -30.30
C LEU A 580 32.44 -34.19 -31.33
N LEU A 581 32.88 -32.98 -31.69
CA LEU A 581 32.24 -32.17 -32.74
C LEU A 581 32.25 -32.83 -34.11
N ARG A 582 33.16 -33.79 -34.37
CA ARG A 582 33.27 -34.51 -35.63
C ARG A 582 32.56 -35.84 -35.62
N THR A 583 32.49 -36.50 -34.48
CA THR A 583 32.09 -37.93 -34.40
C THR A 583 30.78 -38.16 -33.62
N ALA A 584 30.43 -37.29 -32.66
CA ALA A 584 29.32 -37.54 -31.79
C ALA A 584 27.96 -37.26 -32.48
N SER A 585 27.03 -38.18 -32.29
CA SER A 585 25.63 -37.98 -32.67
C SER A 585 24.93 -36.96 -31.75
N LYS A 586 23.74 -36.54 -32.15
CA LYS A 586 22.94 -35.61 -31.34
C LYS A 586 22.59 -36.23 -29.99
N GLU A 587 22.25 -37.51 -29.98
CA GLU A 587 21.87 -38.22 -28.74
C GLU A 587 23.05 -38.26 -27.75
N LYS A 588 24.29 -38.43 -28.23
CA LYS A 588 25.45 -38.41 -27.38
C LYS A 588 25.73 -37.04 -26.79
N TRP A 589 25.47 -35.94 -27.52
CA TRP A 589 25.55 -34.59 -27.02
C TRP A 589 24.48 -34.28 -25.97
N ASP A 590 23.23 -34.74 -26.19
CA ASP A 590 22.14 -34.58 -25.26
C ASP A 590 22.45 -35.33 -23.94
N GLU A 591 23.02 -36.57 -23.97
CA GLU A 591 23.47 -37.29 -22.79
C GLU A 591 24.59 -36.56 -22.03
N ILE A 592 25.56 -36.00 -22.73
CA ILE A 592 26.65 -35.20 -22.11
C ILE A 592 26.07 -33.96 -21.42
N LEU A 593 25.19 -33.21 -22.09
CA LEU A 593 24.58 -32.01 -21.53
C LEU A 593 23.71 -32.33 -20.32
N ASP A 594 22.96 -33.42 -20.34
CA ASP A 594 22.13 -33.84 -19.22
C ASP A 594 22.97 -34.20 -17.99
N HIS A 595 24.14 -34.80 -18.18
CA HIS A 595 25.09 -35.08 -17.10
C HIS A 595 25.55 -33.78 -16.42
N TYR A 596 26.04 -32.81 -17.19
CA TYR A 596 26.46 -31.51 -16.62
C TYR A 596 25.31 -30.71 -16.04
N ALA A 597 24.15 -30.72 -16.69
CA ALA A 597 22.95 -30.05 -16.19
C ALA A 597 22.52 -30.58 -14.81
N SER A 598 22.55 -31.92 -14.66
CA SER A 598 22.22 -32.55 -13.37
C SER A 598 23.23 -32.25 -12.27
N THR A 599 24.52 -32.12 -12.62
CA THR A 599 25.61 -31.80 -11.70
C THR A 599 25.55 -30.35 -11.22
N PHE A 600 25.34 -29.41 -12.14
CA PHE A 600 25.34 -27.96 -11.86
C PHE A 600 23.95 -27.38 -11.59
N PHE A 601 22.89 -28.19 -11.64
CA PHE A 601 21.51 -27.77 -11.44
C PHE A 601 21.08 -26.59 -12.31
N THR A 602 21.46 -26.62 -13.62
CA THR A 602 21.14 -25.56 -14.57
C THR A 602 20.82 -26.15 -15.94
N ASP A 603 19.91 -25.48 -16.68
CA ASP A 603 19.65 -25.84 -18.08
C ASP A 603 20.79 -25.39 -18.97
N LEU A 604 21.06 -26.14 -20.04
CA LEU A 604 22.18 -25.91 -20.93
C LEU A 604 21.76 -25.93 -22.39
N ASN A 605 22.32 -25.02 -23.17
CA ASN A 605 22.27 -25.06 -24.64
C ASN A 605 23.70 -24.95 -25.18
N LEU A 606 24.03 -25.80 -26.13
CA LEU A 606 25.31 -25.75 -26.80
C LEU A 606 25.12 -25.38 -28.28
N TYR A 607 25.83 -24.35 -28.74
CA TYR A 607 25.74 -23.86 -30.13
C TYR A 607 27.06 -24.01 -30.85
N LYS A 608 26.95 -24.33 -32.17
CA LYS A 608 28.08 -24.30 -33.10
C LYS A 608 28.61 -22.86 -33.31
N LEU A 609 29.81 -22.76 -33.90
CA LEU A 609 30.39 -21.45 -34.23
C LEU A 609 29.54 -20.60 -35.18
N ASN A 610 28.68 -21.21 -35.99
CA ASN A 610 27.71 -20.49 -36.84
C ASN A 610 26.41 -20.08 -36.13
N GLY A 611 26.34 -20.24 -34.83
CA GLY A 611 25.18 -19.92 -34.01
C GLY A 611 24.03 -20.94 -34.09
N GLN A 612 24.17 -22.07 -34.80
CA GLN A 612 23.16 -23.12 -34.78
C GLN A 612 23.22 -23.94 -33.49
N LEU A 613 22.06 -24.33 -32.98
CA LEU A 613 21.96 -25.21 -31.82
C LEU A 613 22.54 -26.58 -32.15
N LEU A 614 23.46 -27.06 -31.34
CA LEU A 614 24.03 -28.38 -31.41
C LEU A 614 23.26 -29.37 -30.56
N ALA A 615 23.06 -29.04 -29.29
CA ALA A 615 22.35 -29.84 -28.30
C ALA A 615 21.73 -28.95 -27.22
N THR A 616 20.72 -29.46 -26.53
CA THR A 616 19.99 -28.75 -25.46
C THR A 616 19.47 -29.75 -24.43
N THR A 617 19.44 -29.34 -23.16
CA THR A 617 18.76 -30.09 -22.09
C THR A 617 17.25 -29.90 -22.10
N ARG A 618 16.72 -29.03 -22.99
CA ARG A 618 15.27 -28.77 -23.13
C ARG A 618 14.81 -28.85 -24.58
N PRO A 619 14.80 -30.06 -25.13
CA PRO A 619 14.38 -30.27 -26.53
C PRO A 619 12.92 -29.84 -26.76
N GLU A 620 12.06 -29.84 -25.73
CA GLU A 620 10.65 -29.46 -25.80
C GLU A 620 10.44 -28.03 -26.34
N ILE A 621 11.38 -27.14 -26.11
CA ILE A 621 11.30 -25.74 -26.62
C ILE A 621 11.38 -25.73 -28.13
N GLN A 622 12.27 -26.54 -28.69
CA GLN A 622 12.43 -26.66 -30.14
C GLN A 622 11.35 -27.52 -30.76
N ASP A 623 10.95 -28.61 -30.11
CA ASP A 623 9.89 -29.53 -30.58
C ASP A 623 8.55 -28.81 -30.65
N LEU A 624 8.25 -27.97 -29.67
CA LEU A 624 7.08 -27.10 -29.68
C LEU A 624 7.29 -25.82 -30.51
N ASN A 625 8.45 -25.64 -31.11
CA ASN A 625 8.82 -24.47 -31.92
C ASN A 625 8.59 -23.13 -31.20
N LEU A 626 8.80 -23.09 -29.92
CA LEU A 626 8.69 -21.86 -29.10
C LEU A 626 9.85 -20.91 -29.34
N GLN A 627 11.01 -21.45 -29.74
CA GLN A 627 12.21 -20.72 -30.10
C GLN A 627 12.92 -21.40 -31.28
N ALA A 628 13.57 -20.65 -32.15
CA ALA A 628 14.36 -21.20 -33.23
C ALA A 628 15.64 -21.90 -32.73
N PRO A 629 16.13 -22.94 -33.41
CA PRO A 629 17.37 -23.62 -33.03
C PRO A 629 18.61 -22.79 -33.44
N ILE A 630 18.63 -21.51 -33.07
CA ILE A 630 19.74 -20.58 -33.30
C ILE A 630 19.98 -19.75 -32.07
N MET A 631 21.26 -19.42 -31.85
CA MET A 631 21.69 -18.54 -30.76
C MET A 631 21.01 -17.16 -30.81
N ASN A 632 20.78 -16.53 -29.67
CA ASN A 632 20.29 -15.15 -29.64
C ASN A 632 21.21 -14.23 -30.45
N ALA A 633 20.63 -13.34 -31.22
CA ALA A 633 21.37 -12.51 -32.18
C ALA A 633 22.34 -11.55 -31.50
N GLU A 634 21.92 -10.91 -30.41
CA GLU A 634 22.75 -9.98 -29.64
C GLU A 634 23.90 -10.70 -28.95
N ALA A 635 23.62 -11.86 -28.34
CA ALA A 635 24.65 -12.70 -27.76
C ALA A 635 25.66 -13.18 -28.80
N TYR A 636 25.18 -13.60 -29.98
CA TYR A 636 26.05 -14.01 -31.07
C TYR A 636 26.95 -12.88 -31.57
N GLN A 637 26.42 -11.66 -31.72
CA GLN A 637 27.23 -10.50 -32.11
C GLN A 637 28.30 -10.19 -31.06
N ASN A 638 27.94 -10.21 -29.78
CA ASN A 638 28.90 -9.87 -28.72
C ASN A 638 30.00 -10.93 -28.59
N ILE A 639 29.68 -12.21 -28.61
CA ILE A 639 30.67 -13.28 -28.43
C ILE A 639 31.45 -13.57 -29.72
N HIS A 640 30.76 -13.70 -30.85
CA HIS A 640 31.41 -14.08 -32.11
C HIS A 640 32.17 -12.91 -32.74
N ARG A 641 31.52 -11.72 -32.89
CA ARG A 641 32.07 -10.58 -33.59
C ARG A 641 32.94 -9.70 -32.67
N ASN A 642 32.40 -9.35 -31.48
CA ASN A 642 33.12 -8.49 -30.52
C ASN A 642 34.07 -9.25 -29.64
N LYS A 643 34.15 -10.60 -29.78
CA LYS A 643 35.03 -11.51 -29.01
C LYS A 643 34.93 -11.33 -27.49
N ALA A 644 33.72 -11.05 -27.01
CA ALA A 644 33.44 -11.00 -25.58
C ALA A 644 33.66 -12.39 -24.97
N LEU A 645 34.38 -12.44 -23.84
CA LEU A 645 34.63 -13.69 -23.12
C LEU A 645 33.40 -14.18 -22.35
N PHE A 646 32.45 -13.32 -22.16
CA PHE A 646 31.18 -13.61 -21.45
C PHE A 646 30.15 -12.54 -21.81
N TYR A 647 28.91 -12.98 -21.97
CA TYR A 647 27.80 -12.07 -22.25
C TYR A 647 26.53 -12.52 -21.55
N THR A 648 25.87 -11.62 -20.83
CA THR A 648 24.56 -11.86 -20.20
C THR A 648 23.56 -10.80 -20.62
N HIS A 649 22.34 -11.21 -20.86
CA HIS A 649 21.23 -10.30 -21.11
C HIS A 649 19.90 -10.97 -20.81
N GLU A 650 18.86 -10.17 -20.76
CA GLU A 650 17.49 -10.63 -20.53
C GLU A 650 16.89 -11.11 -21.88
N GLU A 651 16.47 -12.35 -21.93
CA GLU A 651 15.76 -12.95 -23.06
C GLU A 651 14.30 -13.14 -22.73
N GLN A 652 13.48 -13.23 -23.77
CA GLN A 652 12.03 -13.41 -23.66
C GLN A 652 11.62 -14.73 -24.31
N LEU A 653 10.81 -15.50 -23.56
CA LEU A 653 10.13 -16.67 -24.12
C LEU A 653 8.62 -16.56 -23.81
N GLY A 654 7.81 -16.34 -24.86
CA GLY A 654 6.42 -15.97 -24.69
C GLY A 654 6.26 -14.64 -23.95
N GLU A 655 5.59 -14.64 -22.79
CA GLU A 655 5.46 -13.48 -21.89
C GLU A 655 6.46 -13.54 -20.71
N GLY A 656 7.26 -14.59 -20.63
CA GLY A 656 8.25 -14.79 -19.57
C GLY A 656 9.60 -14.22 -19.97
N ASN A 657 10.18 -13.39 -19.10
CA ASN A 657 11.55 -12.91 -19.24
C ASN A 657 12.45 -13.75 -18.35
N TYR A 658 13.65 -14.05 -18.84
CA TYR A 658 14.68 -14.78 -18.11
C TYR A 658 16.06 -14.22 -18.44
N GLU A 659 16.99 -14.32 -17.50
CA GLU A 659 18.41 -14.00 -17.77
C GLU A 659 19.10 -15.17 -18.45
N SER A 660 19.95 -14.88 -19.42
CA SER A 660 20.67 -15.85 -20.20
C SER A 660 22.16 -15.50 -20.27
N ALA A 661 23.02 -16.42 -19.91
CA ALA A 661 24.45 -16.23 -19.92
C ALA A 661 25.10 -17.06 -21.02
N TYR A 662 26.04 -16.46 -21.72
CA TYR A 662 26.76 -17.06 -22.84
C TYR A 662 28.26 -16.99 -22.61
N ILE A 663 28.96 -18.09 -22.90
CA ILE A 663 30.43 -18.18 -22.83
C ILE A 663 30.99 -19.01 -24.00
N PRO A 664 32.08 -18.62 -24.64
CA PRO A 664 32.76 -19.47 -25.63
C PRO A 664 33.53 -20.58 -24.94
N ILE A 665 33.40 -21.81 -25.45
CA ILE A 665 34.31 -22.91 -25.15
C ILE A 665 35.48 -22.79 -26.10
N THR A 666 36.69 -22.71 -25.58
CA THR A 666 37.91 -22.48 -26.39
C THR A 666 38.86 -23.66 -26.32
N ASP A 667 39.68 -23.84 -27.37
CA ASP A 667 40.79 -24.77 -27.34
C ASP A 667 41.94 -24.21 -26.49
N ASP A 668 43.04 -24.96 -26.39
CA ASP A 668 44.27 -24.54 -25.67
C ASP A 668 44.97 -23.35 -26.30
N TYR A 669 44.69 -23.04 -27.56
CA TYR A 669 45.20 -21.90 -28.29
C TYR A 669 44.30 -20.66 -28.24
N GLY A 670 43.17 -20.76 -27.56
CA GLY A 670 42.20 -19.68 -27.42
C GLY A 670 41.22 -19.53 -28.60
N ASN A 671 41.16 -20.49 -29.53
CA ASN A 671 40.18 -20.49 -30.60
C ASN A 671 38.85 -21.00 -30.09
N ASN A 672 37.74 -20.37 -30.48
CA ASN A 672 36.43 -20.80 -30.13
C ASN A 672 36.08 -22.15 -30.80
N LEU A 673 35.57 -23.08 -30.05
CA LEU A 673 35.09 -24.40 -30.51
C LEU A 673 33.59 -24.47 -30.59
N ALA A 674 32.91 -23.93 -29.57
CA ALA A 674 31.47 -23.87 -29.44
C ALA A 674 31.05 -22.70 -28.53
N TYR A 675 29.74 -22.41 -28.41
CA TYR A 675 29.19 -21.45 -27.48
C TYR A 675 28.27 -22.19 -26.53
N LEU A 676 28.56 -22.05 -25.23
CA LEU A 676 27.73 -22.56 -24.15
C LEU A 676 26.78 -21.46 -23.67
N ASN A 677 25.53 -21.82 -23.47
CA ASN A 677 24.51 -20.96 -22.91
C ASN A 677 23.85 -21.62 -21.71
N THR A 678 23.67 -20.83 -20.66
CA THR A 678 22.93 -21.21 -19.45
C THR A 678 21.74 -20.26 -19.28
N PRO A 679 20.51 -20.71 -19.59
CA PRO A 679 19.31 -19.92 -19.34
C PRO A 679 18.87 -20.03 -17.87
N TYR A 680 18.63 -18.89 -17.20
CA TYR A 680 18.24 -18.80 -15.79
C TYR A 680 16.77 -18.41 -15.64
N PHE A 681 15.88 -19.38 -15.75
CA PHE A 681 14.41 -19.11 -15.70
C PHE A 681 13.88 -18.84 -14.29
N SER A 682 14.57 -19.25 -13.24
CA SER A 682 14.10 -19.10 -11.86
C SER A 682 14.32 -17.69 -11.28
N SER A 683 15.30 -16.95 -11.78
CA SER A 683 15.76 -15.67 -11.20
C SER A 683 14.66 -14.58 -11.19
N ALA A 684 13.86 -14.48 -12.24
CA ALA A 684 12.80 -13.47 -12.34
C ALA A 684 11.66 -13.69 -11.32
N THR A 685 11.30 -14.95 -11.07
CA THR A 685 10.23 -15.30 -10.11
C THR A 685 10.71 -15.08 -8.66
N ASP A 686 11.95 -15.46 -8.37
CA ASP A 686 12.55 -15.33 -7.05
C ASP A 686 12.76 -13.84 -6.70
N LEU A 687 13.25 -13.03 -7.64
CA LEU A 687 13.36 -11.58 -7.49
C LEU A 687 12.00 -10.94 -7.20
N HIS A 688 10.96 -11.33 -7.93
CA HIS A 688 9.61 -10.79 -7.70
C HIS A 688 9.10 -11.11 -6.29
N ASN A 689 9.32 -12.34 -5.81
CA ASN A 689 8.93 -12.76 -4.48
C ASN A 689 9.76 -12.05 -3.39
N GLU A 690 11.06 -11.87 -3.59
CA GLU A 690 11.91 -11.13 -2.65
C GLU A 690 11.51 -9.65 -2.57
N ILE A 691 11.30 -8.98 -3.71
CA ILE A 691 10.81 -7.59 -3.74
C ILE A 691 9.45 -7.49 -3.07
N LYS A 692 8.51 -8.41 -3.36
CA LYS A 692 7.19 -8.46 -2.73
C LYS A 692 7.32 -8.54 -1.21
N ASN A 693 8.09 -9.49 -0.70
CA ASN A 693 8.30 -9.69 0.74
C ASN A 693 8.98 -8.47 1.39
N PHE A 694 9.95 -7.88 0.71
CA PHE A 694 10.59 -6.64 1.16
C PHE A 694 9.58 -5.50 1.25
N VAL A 695 8.80 -5.25 0.20
CA VAL A 695 7.80 -4.17 0.17
C VAL A 695 6.75 -4.35 1.27
N LEU A 696 6.27 -5.59 1.48
CA LEU A 696 5.31 -5.89 2.53
C LEU A 696 5.91 -5.65 3.93
N THR A 697 7.14 -6.10 4.16
CA THR A 697 7.86 -5.88 5.42
C THR A 697 8.11 -4.39 5.66
N TYR A 698 8.57 -3.68 4.64
CA TYR A 698 8.78 -2.24 4.67
C TYR A 698 7.50 -1.46 5.00
N LEU A 699 6.38 -1.83 4.37
CA LEU A 699 5.07 -1.21 4.62
C LEU A 699 4.64 -1.39 6.09
N ASN A 700 4.82 -2.58 6.65
CA ASN A 700 4.51 -2.86 8.05
C ASN A 700 5.40 -2.05 9.02
N ILE A 701 6.71 -1.98 8.74
CA ILE A 701 7.66 -1.21 9.55
C ILE A 701 7.31 0.28 9.52
N ILE A 702 7.04 0.82 8.33
CA ILE A 702 6.63 2.23 8.18
C ILE A 702 5.35 2.52 8.95
N LEU A 703 4.36 1.64 8.86
CA LEU A 703 3.09 1.83 9.57
C LEU A 703 3.30 1.85 11.09
N ALA A 704 4.14 0.95 11.61
CA ALA A 704 4.51 0.91 13.03
C ALA A 704 5.26 2.18 13.45
N LEU A 705 6.28 2.58 12.68
CA LEU A 705 7.06 3.79 12.94
C LEU A 705 6.19 5.06 12.85
N PHE A 706 5.28 5.12 11.87
CA PHE A 706 4.35 6.23 11.74
C PHE A 706 3.37 6.31 12.92
N GLY A 707 2.91 5.15 13.42
CA GLY A 707 2.09 5.06 14.63
C GLY A 707 2.83 5.57 15.88
N ILE A 708 4.07 5.13 16.09
CA ILE A 708 4.94 5.60 17.17
C ILE A 708 5.18 7.10 17.05
N ALA A 709 5.55 7.56 15.85
CA ALA A 709 5.78 8.98 15.58
C ALA A 709 4.53 9.83 15.81
N LEU A 710 3.35 9.33 15.45
CA LEU A 710 2.08 10.01 15.71
C LEU A 710 1.86 10.22 17.21
N ILE A 711 2.04 9.16 18.02
CA ILE A 711 1.92 9.24 19.49
C ILE A 711 2.93 10.25 20.05
N PHE A 712 4.16 10.18 19.57
CA PHE A 712 5.23 11.07 19.98
C PHE A 712 4.94 12.54 19.63
N VAL A 713 4.51 12.82 18.40
CA VAL A 713 4.11 14.16 17.93
C VAL A 713 2.94 14.70 18.74
N LEU A 714 1.91 13.86 18.99
CA LEU A 714 0.76 14.27 19.79
C LEU A 714 1.16 14.59 21.23
N SER A 715 2.03 13.78 21.85
CA SER A 715 2.52 13.93 23.19
C SER A 715 3.40 15.17 23.33
N ILE A 716 4.41 15.32 22.49
CA ILE A 716 5.33 16.45 22.49
C ILE A 716 4.57 17.75 22.24
N THR A 717 3.73 17.79 21.19
CA THR A 717 2.98 19.00 20.87
C THR A 717 2.07 19.42 22.01
N LYS A 718 1.44 18.47 22.71
CA LYS A 718 0.65 18.76 23.91
C LYS A 718 1.52 19.35 25.02
N ARG A 719 2.70 18.76 25.25
CA ARG A 719 3.63 19.17 26.31
C ARG A 719 4.16 20.60 26.10
N PHE A 720 4.43 21.00 24.85
CA PHE A 720 4.90 22.34 24.52
C PHE A 720 3.79 23.40 24.40
N THR A 721 2.60 23.01 23.90
CA THR A 721 1.55 24.00 23.63
C THR A 721 0.61 24.22 24.82
N GLN A 722 0.46 23.26 25.72
CA GLN A 722 -0.42 23.37 26.88
C GLN A 722 0.03 24.47 27.85
N PRO A 723 1.32 24.59 28.21
CA PRO A 723 1.80 25.69 29.07
C PRO A 723 1.59 27.10 28.47
N LEU A 724 1.86 27.21 27.16
CA LEU A 724 1.65 28.48 26.46
C LEU A 724 0.17 28.90 26.45
N SER A 725 -0.74 27.95 26.29
CA SER A 725 -2.19 28.20 26.36
C SER A 725 -2.60 28.58 27.79
N LEU A 726 -2.00 27.95 28.82
CA LEU A 726 -2.24 28.28 30.21
C LEU A 726 -1.82 29.72 30.49
N ILE A 727 -0.59 30.09 30.11
CA ILE A 727 -0.09 31.46 30.26
C ILE A 727 -0.99 32.46 29.52
N GLN A 728 -1.38 32.15 28.28
CA GLN A 728 -2.27 33.00 27.51
C GLN A 728 -3.63 33.21 28.17
N ASN A 729 -4.25 32.15 28.71
CA ASN A 729 -5.53 32.23 29.38
C ASN A 729 -5.41 33.02 30.70
N LYS A 730 -4.39 32.73 31.53
CA LYS A 730 -4.15 33.44 32.79
C LYS A 730 -3.81 34.91 32.56
N LEU A 731 -3.11 35.26 31.47
CA LEU A 731 -2.88 36.65 31.08
C LEU A 731 -4.18 37.36 30.65
N GLY A 732 -5.11 36.65 30.04
CA GLY A 732 -6.43 37.19 29.67
C GLY A 732 -7.38 37.36 30.86
N ASP A 733 -7.16 36.62 31.94
CA ASP A 733 -7.98 36.61 33.13
C ASP A 733 -7.46 37.57 34.24
N ILE A 734 -6.37 38.29 33.98
CA ILE A 734 -5.80 39.27 34.96
C ILE A 734 -6.84 40.34 35.26
N LYS A 735 -7.20 40.43 36.51
CA LYS A 735 -8.11 41.48 37.10
C LYS A 735 -7.37 42.30 38.08
N ILE A 736 -7.52 43.60 38.00
CA ILE A 736 -6.85 44.57 38.87
C ILE A 736 -7.45 44.57 40.28
N ASP A 737 -8.75 44.21 40.42
CA ASP A 737 -9.49 44.26 41.66
C ASP A 737 -9.53 42.95 42.44
N GLN A 738 -8.93 41.85 41.90
CA GLN A 738 -8.95 40.54 42.53
C GLN A 738 -7.54 39.97 42.64
N LYS A 739 -7.33 39.09 43.60
CA LYS A 739 -6.06 38.38 43.77
C LYS A 739 -5.84 37.45 42.55
N ASN A 740 -4.76 37.67 41.81
CA ASN A 740 -4.39 36.83 40.69
C ASN A 740 -3.60 35.63 41.16
N GLU A 741 -3.92 34.44 40.64
CA GLU A 741 -3.23 33.20 40.99
C GLU A 741 -1.92 33.04 40.23
N PRO A 742 -0.80 32.77 40.88
CA PRO A 742 0.47 32.47 40.22
C PRO A 742 0.38 31.12 39.50
N ILE A 743 1.16 30.99 38.45
CA ILE A 743 1.31 29.71 37.71
C ILE A 743 2.42 28.89 38.38
N GLU A 744 2.11 27.70 38.84
CA GLU A 744 3.12 26.74 39.30
C GLU A 744 3.76 26.01 38.12
N TRP A 745 5.08 26.11 37.98
CA TRP A 745 5.85 25.45 36.96
C TRP A 745 7.16 24.87 37.54
N LYS A 746 7.41 23.59 37.29
CA LYS A 746 8.57 22.87 37.82
C LYS A 746 9.77 22.80 36.86
N GLY A 747 9.63 23.33 35.65
CA GLY A 747 10.69 23.28 34.64
C GLY A 747 11.62 24.50 34.68
N ASN A 748 12.92 24.29 34.40
CA ASN A 748 13.91 25.35 34.23
C ASN A 748 14.18 25.68 32.76
N ASP A 749 13.17 25.50 31.90
CA ASP A 749 13.18 25.74 30.45
C ASP A 749 12.69 27.16 30.12
N GLU A 750 12.59 27.50 28.87
CA GLU A 750 12.09 28.76 28.34
C GLU A 750 10.66 29.02 28.80
N ILE A 751 9.85 27.98 28.99
CA ILE A 751 8.51 28.09 29.57
C ILE A 751 8.58 28.48 31.04
N GLY A 752 9.50 27.87 31.77
CA GLY A 752 9.74 28.24 33.19
C GLY A 752 10.19 29.69 33.35
N ALA A 753 11.05 30.17 32.44
CA ALA A 753 11.44 31.59 32.41
C ALA A 753 10.23 32.50 32.15
N LEU A 754 9.36 32.15 31.21
CA LEU A 754 8.15 32.89 30.88
C LEU A 754 7.14 32.88 32.03
N VAL A 755 6.97 31.73 32.70
CA VAL A 755 6.11 31.61 33.89
C VAL A 755 6.66 32.47 35.05
N LYS A 756 7.97 32.47 35.26
CA LYS A 756 8.61 33.29 36.27
C LYS A 756 8.36 34.78 36.03
N GLN A 757 8.48 35.24 34.77
CA GLN A 757 8.18 36.61 34.40
C GLN A 757 6.68 36.95 34.58
N TYR A 758 5.80 36.00 34.23
CA TYR A 758 4.36 36.14 34.47
C TYR A 758 4.05 36.30 35.96
N ASN A 759 4.61 35.42 36.82
CA ASN A 759 4.40 35.45 38.26
C ASN A 759 4.98 36.73 38.89
N GLN A 760 6.15 37.19 38.40
CA GLN A 760 6.71 38.48 38.81
C GLN A 760 5.80 39.65 38.44
N LEU A 761 5.26 39.62 37.19
CA LEU A 761 4.33 40.63 36.70
C LEU A 761 3.06 40.70 37.57
N ILE A 762 2.49 39.54 37.96
CA ILE A 762 1.33 39.48 38.83
C ILE A 762 1.67 40.09 40.21
N GLU A 763 2.82 39.70 40.78
CA GLU A 763 3.28 40.21 42.07
C GLU A 763 3.47 41.75 42.02
N GLU A 764 4.07 42.26 40.93
CA GLU A 764 4.20 43.69 40.69
C GLU A 764 2.84 44.38 40.49
N LEU A 765 1.94 43.74 39.76
CA LEU A 765 0.57 44.24 39.58
C LEU A 765 -0.24 44.26 40.89
N GLU A 766 -0.10 43.20 41.73
CA GLU A 766 -0.76 43.18 43.03
C GLU A 766 -0.18 44.24 43.97
N LYS A 767 1.16 44.42 44.01
CA LYS A 767 1.80 45.52 44.71
C LYS A 767 1.34 46.87 44.20
N SER A 768 1.27 47.02 42.90
CA SER A 768 0.83 48.25 42.22
C SER A 768 -0.65 48.55 42.50
N ALA A 769 -1.50 47.50 42.45
CA ALA A 769 -2.92 47.62 42.73
C ALA A 769 -3.17 47.99 44.21
N ALA A 770 -2.34 47.46 45.15
CA ALA A 770 -2.39 47.80 46.56
C ALA A 770 -1.93 49.25 46.78
N GLU A 771 -0.91 49.70 46.05
CA GLU A 771 -0.46 51.11 46.11
C GLU A 771 -1.47 52.08 45.50
N LEU A 772 -2.13 51.66 44.36
CA LEU A 772 -3.19 52.40 43.69
C LEU A 772 -4.46 52.62 44.58
N LYS A 773 -4.78 51.65 45.43
CA LYS A 773 -5.86 51.75 46.39
C LYS A 773 -5.57 52.83 47.48
N ARG A 774 -4.35 53.29 47.56
CA ARG A 774 -3.88 54.18 48.65
C ARG A 774 -3.97 55.66 48.34
N THR A 775 -4.06 55.98 47.02
CA THR A 775 -4.04 57.42 46.66
C THR A 775 -5.25 57.88 45.84
N THR A 776 -5.89 58.75 46.35
CA THR A 776 -7.02 59.51 45.87
C THR A 776 -7.17 59.83 44.42
N ALA A 777 -8.35 59.75 43.96
CA ALA A 777 -9.06 60.39 42.87
C ALA A 777 -9.65 59.36 41.90
N GLU A 778 -10.89 58.99 42.17
CA GLU A 778 -11.71 58.06 41.33
C GLU A 778 -11.78 58.40 39.84
N SER A 779 -11.65 59.64 39.45
CA SER A 779 -11.73 60.08 38.06
C SER A 779 -10.47 59.78 37.26
N ALA A 780 -9.30 59.90 37.83
CA ALA A 780 -8.02 59.55 37.19
C ALA A 780 -7.85 58.02 37.07
N TRP A 781 -8.46 57.28 38.00
CA TRP A 781 -8.33 55.89 38.13
C TRP A 781 -9.00 55.11 36.95
N ARG A 782 -10.23 55.47 36.55
CA ARG A 782 -10.96 54.79 35.49
C ARG A 782 -10.33 54.97 34.10
N GLY A 783 -9.75 56.09 33.79
CA GLY A 783 -9.09 56.41 32.54
C GLY A 783 -7.80 55.61 32.41
N VAL A 784 -7.04 55.57 33.44
CA VAL A 784 -5.71 54.98 33.47
C VAL A 784 -5.75 53.45 33.56
N ALA A 785 -6.67 52.86 34.33
CA ALA A 785 -6.91 51.41 34.38
C ALA A 785 -7.32 50.83 33.01
N ARG A 786 -8.11 51.55 32.22
CA ARG A 786 -8.53 51.14 30.91
C ARG A 786 -7.37 51.18 29.89
N GLN A 787 -6.49 52.15 30.01
CA GLN A 787 -5.34 52.30 29.12
C GLN A 787 -4.29 51.20 29.37
N VAL A 788 -4.07 50.85 30.65
CA VAL A 788 -3.15 49.77 31.03
C VAL A 788 -3.62 48.39 30.55
N ALA A 789 -4.91 48.07 30.68
CA ALA A 789 -5.45 46.84 30.14
C ALA A 789 -5.25 46.72 28.60
N HIS A 790 -5.33 47.86 27.91
CA HIS A 790 -5.11 47.92 26.47
C HIS A 790 -3.63 47.79 26.10
N GLU A 791 -2.71 48.40 26.84
CA GLU A 791 -1.25 48.31 26.60
C GLU A 791 -0.69 46.92 26.94
N ILE A 792 -1.16 46.28 28.00
CA ILE A 792 -0.83 44.88 28.32
C ILE A 792 -1.26 43.97 27.17
N LYS A 793 -2.48 44.14 26.67
CA LYS A 793 -3.00 43.38 25.52
C LYS A 793 -2.18 43.60 24.26
N ASN A 794 -1.75 44.82 24.00
CA ASN A 794 -0.93 45.19 22.84
C ASN A 794 0.52 44.67 22.95
N SER A 795 1.07 44.54 24.14
CA SER A 795 2.40 43.98 24.38
C SER A 795 2.40 42.44 24.32
N LEU A 796 1.28 41.80 24.68
CA LEU A 796 1.14 40.36 24.64
C LEU A 796 0.95 39.79 23.22
N THR A 797 0.32 40.62 22.34
CA THR A 797 0.10 40.19 20.94
C THR A 797 1.41 39.95 20.14
N PRO A 798 2.42 40.87 20.23
CA PRO A 798 3.73 40.61 19.60
C PRO A 798 4.48 39.42 20.21
N MET A 799 4.40 39.22 21.51
CA MET A 799 5.02 38.06 22.18
C MET A 799 4.49 36.77 21.62
N ARG A 800 3.18 36.63 21.48
CA ARG A 800 2.54 35.45 20.89
C ARG A 800 3.00 35.23 19.47
N LEU A 801 3.08 36.28 18.65
CA LEU A 801 3.54 36.17 17.24
C LEU A 801 4.99 35.68 17.15
N SER A 802 5.85 36.20 18.04
CA SER A 802 7.26 35.83 18.07
C SER A 802 7.47 34.35 18.41
N VAL A 803 6.71 33.83 19.40
CA VAL A 803 6.76 32.41 19.75
C VAL A 803 6.26 31.56 18.58
N GLN A 804 5.18 31.95 17.91
CA GLN A 804 4.64 31.23 16.76
C GLN A 804 5.61 31.19 15.56
N MET A 805 6.32 32.31 15.32
CA MET A 805 7.32 32.36 14.26
C MET A 805 8.55 31.49 14.55
N LEU A 806 9.02 31.49 15.78
CA LEU A 806 10.15 30.66 16.21
C LEU A 806 9.86 29.19 15.99
N GLN A 807 8.70 28.78 16.38
CA GLN A 807 8.26 27.40 16.28
C GLN A 807 8.17 26.92 14.83
N ARG A 808 7.57 27.72 13.95
CA ARG A 808 7.49 27.43 12.54
C ARG A 808 8.88 27.25 11.88
N ASN A 809 9.84 28.04 12.28
CA ASN A 809 11.20 27.96 11.74
C ASN A 809 11.95 26.72 12.25
N ILE A 810 11.70 26.28 13.47
CA ILE A 810 12.24 25.04 14.02
C ILE A 810 11.70 23.82 13.26
N GLU A 811 10.42 23.83 12.94
CA GLU A 811 9.72 22.72 12.24
C GLU A 811 10.16 22.55 10.80
N ASN A 812 10.44 23.64 10.12
CA ASN A 812 10.93 23.61 8.73
C ASN A 812 12.41 23.20 8.63
N GLY A 813 13.09 23.00 9.76
CA GLY A 813 14.52 22.72 9.77
C GLY A 813 15.39 23.94 9.40
N GLU A 814 14.79 25.15 9.39
CA GLU A 814 15.44 26.41 8.99
C GLU A 814 15.85 27.27 10.20
N ALA A 815 15.62 26.80 11.41
CA ALA A 815 15.93 27.54 12.62
C ALA A 815 17.45 27.59 12.88
N THR A 816 18.05 28.71 12.58
CA THR A 816 19.46 28.97 12.98
C THR A 816 19.53 29.37 14.45
N PRO A 817 20.65 29.08 15.13
CA PRO A 817 20.87 29.55 16.51
C PRO A 817 20.66 31.05 16.70
N GLU A 818 21.01 31.85 15.67
CA GLU A 818 20.83 33.32 15.73
C GLU A 818 19.34 33.72 15.63
N GLN A 819 18.54 32.98 14.88
CA GLN A 819 17.10 33.24 14.81
C GLN A 819 16.39 32.88 16.10
N ILE A 820 16.80 31.76 16.71
CA ILE A 820 16.33 31.38 18.07
C ILE A 820 16.68 32.46 19.06
N GLN A 821 17.94 32.92 19.07
CA GLN A 821 18.41 33.98 19.94
C GLN A 821 17.68 35.29 19.73
N ARG A 822 17.47 35.72 18.47
CA ARG A 822 16.71 36.95 18.16
C ARG A 822 15.28 36.88 18.65
N THR A 823 14.59 35.75 18.41
CA THR A 823 13.20 35.63 18.82
C THR A 823 13.08 35.59 20.36
N THR A 824 14.02 34.90 21.03
CA THR A 824 14.07 34.90 22.51
C THR A 824 14.36 36.28 23.06
N ASN A 825 15.25 37.04 22.46
CA ASN A 825 15.53 38.43 22.86
C ASN A 825 14.29 39.33 22.64
N THR A 826 13.58 39.19 21.52
CA THR A 826 12.34 39.97 21.29
C THR A 826 11.25 39.63 22.31
N LEU A 827 11.16 38.40 22.77
CA LEU A 827 10.23 37.99 23.83
C LEU A 827 10.61 38.64 25.17
N ILE A 828 11.89 38.68 25.51
CA ILE A 828 12.42 39.32 26.73
C ILE A 828 12.14 40.82 26.67
N GLU A 829 12.40 41.51 25.55
CA GLU A 829 12.10 42.92 25.33
C GLU A 829 10.61 43.29 25.53
N GLN A 830 9.71 42.41 25.03
CA GLN A 830 8.27 42.59 25.22
C GLN A 830 7.84 42.34 26.67
N ILE A 831 8.51 41.39 27.36
CA ILE A 831 8.30 41.15 28.81
C ILE A 831 8.79 42.31 29.62
N ASP A 832 9.96 42.85 29.27
CA ASP A 832 10.52 44.06 29.95
C ASP A 832 9.63 45.29 29.73
N ALA A 833 9.13 45.47 28.50
CA ALA A 833 8.14 46.50 28.19
C ALA A 833 6.85 46.32 28.98
N LEU A 834 6.42 45.06 29.21
CA LEU A 834 5.28 44.76 30.05
C LEU A 834 5.56 45.02 31.52
N SER A 835 6.78 44.75 31.96
CA SER A 835 7.30 45.05 33.30
C SER A 835 7.39 46.54 33.54
N ASP A 836 7.87 47.31 32.54
CA ASP A 836 7.95 48.78 32.61
C ASP A 836 6.57 49.46 32.66
N ILE A 837 5.59 48.89 31.94
CA ILE A 837 4.20 49.33 32.01
C ILE A 837 3.65 49.11 33.43
N ALA A 838 3.94 47.93 34.03
CA ALA A 838 3.51 47.65 35.40
C ALA A 838 4.17 48.58 36.46
N SER A 839 5.46 48.89 36.27
CA SER A 839 6.22 49.79 37.19
C SER A 839 5.74 51.24 37.13
N SER A 840 5.32 51.75 35.99
CA SER A 840 4.81 53.11 35.80
C SER A 840 3.46 53.35 36.48
N PHE A 841 2.77 52.28 36.78
CA PHE A 841 1.46 52.32 37.41
C PHE A 841 1.51 52.38 38.94
N SER A 842 2.67 52.11 39.51
CA SER A 842 2.91 51.87 40.93
C SER A 842 2.80 53.13 41.81
N THR A 843 2.34 54.26 41.35
CA THR A 843 2.47 55.49 42.12
C THR A 843 1.16 56.12 42.65
N TYR A 844 0.01 55.49 42.39
CA TYR A 844 -1.29 56.16 42.68
C TYR A 844 -2.29 55.34 43.47
N ALA A 845 -2.26 55.21 44.77
CA ALA A 845 -3.37 55.09 45.72
C ALA A 845 -3.12 54.40 47.06
N LYS A 846 -3.41 54.98 48.18
CA LYS A 846 -3.56 54.28 49.47
C LYS A 846 -5.04 54.42 49.90
N LEU A 847 -5.73 53.31 50.00
CA LEU A 847 -6.94 53.13 50.77
C LEU A 847 -6.61 52.59 52.17
N PRO A 848 -7.38 52.93 53.22
CA PRO A 848 -7.17 52.40 54.57
C PRO A 848 -7.34 50.84 54.52
N GLU A 849 -6.50 50.11 55.20
CA GLU A 849 -6.58 48.66 55.37
C GLU A 849 -7.94 48.29 55.99
N ASN A 850 -8.66 47.38 55.40
CA ASN A 850 -9.96 46.85 55.80
C ASN A 850 -9.72 45.64 56.72
N HIS A 851 -10.14 45.75 57.97
CA HIS A 851 -10.03 44.68 58.99
C HIS A 851 -11.42 44.10 59.29
N PRO A 852 -11.94 43.19 58.45
CA PRO A 852 -13.25 42.63 58.66
C PRO A 852 -13.29 41.73 59.89
N GLN A 853 -14.28 41.99 60.74
CA GLN A 853 -14.59 41.22 61.95
C GLN A 853 -16.11 41.08 62.12
N PRO A 854 -16.58 39.99 62.75
CA PRO A 854 -18.01 39.87 63.01
C PRO A 854 -18.48 41.04 63.91
N LEU A 855 -19.50 41.75 63.50
CA LEU A 855 -20.07 42.87 64.23
C LEU A 855 -21.60 42.81 64.12
N ASP A 856 -22.27 43.32 65.14
CA ASP A 856 -23.75 43.50 65.12
C ASP A 856 -24.06 44.88 64.55
N LEU A 857 -24.72 44.88 63.38
CA LEU A 857 -25.17 46.12 62.70
C LEU A 857 -26.23 46.89 63.50
N ALA A 858 -27.09 46.20 64.28
CA ALA A 858 -28.10 46.86 65.12
C ALA A 858 -27.46 47.63 66.24
N GLU A 859 -26.45 47.07 66.93
CA GLU A 859 -25.65 47.73 67.93
C GLU A 859 -24.89 48.91 67.34
N LEU A 860 -24.21 48.69 66.17
CA LEU A 860 -23.43 49.72 65.51
C LEU A 860 -24.24 50.93 65.15
N VAL A 861 -25.37 50.72 64.40
CA VAL A 861 -26.28 51.83 64.03
C VAL A 861 -26.89 52.47 65.17
N GLY A 862 -27.30 51.70 66.18
CA GLY A 862 -27.86 52.24 67.46
C GLY A 862 -26.86 53.16 68.19
N ASN A 863 -25.61 52.71 68.27
CA ASN A 863 -24.57 53.56 68.90
C ASN A 863 -24.33 54.89 68.19
N VAL A 864 -24.34 54.87 66.82
CA VAL A 864 -24.24 56.06 65.99
C VAL A 864 -25.42 56.99 66.22
N VAL A 865 -26.63 56.47 66.23
CA VAL A 865 -27.85 57.27 66.47
C VAL A 865 -27.79 57.93 67.83
N ASN A 866 -27.44 57.14 68.85
CA ASN A 866 -27.36 57.63 70.24
C ASN A 866 -26.26 58.75 70.41
N LEU A 867 -25.22 58.78 69.61
CA LEU A 867 -24.20 59.79 69.65
C LEU A 867 -24.70 61.15 69.20
N TYR A 868 -25.72 61.20 68.36
CA TYR A 868 -26.31 62.45 67.86
C TYR A 868 -27.67 62.77 68.46
N ASP A 869 -28.25 61.88 69.21
CA ASP A 869 -29.59 62.02 69.83
C ASP A 869 -29.65 63.19 70.86
N ASN A 870 -28.53 63.75 71.27
CA ASN A 870 -28.46 64.93 72.13
C ASN A 870 -28.51 66.27 71.40
N SER A 871 -28.90 66.34 70.12
CA SER A 871 -29.00 67.50 69.28
C SER A 871 -30.31 68.27 69.62
N GLU A 872 -30.23 69.45 70.25
CA GLU A 872 -31.39 70.24 70.84
C GLU A 872 -32.56 70.50 69.85
N ASN A 873 -32.43 70.24 68.50
CA ASN A 873 -33.47 70.54 67.53
C ASN A 873 -33.85 69.43 66.55
N ILE A 874 -33.39 68.22 66.78
CA ILE A 874 -33.62 67.09 65.84
C ILE A 874 -34.15 65.87 66.56
N LYS A 875 -35.25 65.30 66.08
CA LYS A 875 -35.82 64.09 66.65
C LYS A 875 -35.26 62.88 65.83
N PHE A 876 -34.68 61.94 66.53
CA PHE A 876 -34.19 60.69 65.97
C PHE A 876 -35.18 59.60 66.25
N HIS A 877 -35.44 58.79 65.24
CA HIS A 877 -36.21 57.57 65.35
C HIS A 877 -35.39 56.36 64.76
N TYR A 878 -35.13 55.40 65.61
CA TYR A 878 -34.40 54.21 65.18
C TYR A 878 -35.30 52.99 65.24
N ALA A 879 -35.48 52.31 64.06
CA ALA A 879 -36.30 51.11 63.95
C ALA A 879 -35.47 49.98 63.39
N TYR A 880 -35.50 48.86 64.09
CA TYR A 880 -34.91 47.62 63.57
C TYR A 880 -35.70 46.40 64.04
N ASP A 881 -35.59 45.24 63.29
CA ASP A 881 -36.26 44.00 63.68
C ASP A 881 -35.47 43.25 64.74
N THR A 882 -36.02 43.30 65.98
CA THR A 882 -35.39 42.67 67.15
C THR A 882 -35.33 41.12 67.06
N THR A 883 -36.01 40.46 66.18
CA THR A 883 -36.07 38.99 65.99
C THR A 883 -35.07 38.52 64.97
N ALA A 884 -34.51 39.40 64.15
CA ALA A 884 -33.56 39.02 63.08
C ALA A 884 -32.09 39.06 63.57
N ASN A 885 -31.26 38.21 63.08
CA ASN A 885 -29.82 38.25 63.28
C ASN A 885 -29.23 39.36 62.39
N HIS A 886 -28.50 40.28 62.98
CA HIS A 886 -27.84 41.42 62.36
C HIS A 886 -26.33 41.29 62.28
N THR A 887 -25.77 40.14 62.52
CA THR A 887 -24.32 39.91 62.43
C THR A 887 -23.82 40.05 61.02
N PHE A 888 -22.87 40.95 60.77
CA PHE A 888 -22.19 41.22 59.54
C PHE A 888 -20.67 41.07 59.68
N ASN A 889 -19.99 40.57 58.74
CA ASN A 889 -18.52 40.50 58.79
C ASN A 889 -17.92 41.67 58.01
N GLY A 890 -17.52 42.71 58.80
CA GLY A 890 -17.00 43.95 58.23
C GLY A 890 -16.14 44.71 59.15
N ASP A 891 -15.55 45.82 58.72
CA ASP A 891 -14.76 46.68 59.53
C ASP A 891 -15.68 47.62 60.35
N LYS A 892 -15.68 47.36 61.65
CA LYS A 892 -16.52 48.13 62.64
C LYS A 892 -16.27 49.63 62.55
N THR A 893 -14.96 50.01 62.44
CA THR A 893 -14.54 51.42 62.44
C THR A 893 -15.00 52.11 61.13
N ASN A 894 -14.80 51.47 60.00
CA ASN A 894 -15.20 52.01 58.70
C ASN A 894 -16.72 52.17 58.60
N LEU A 895 -17.47 51.13 58.98
CA LEU A 895 -18.95 51.15 58.89
C LEU A 895 -19.52 52.15 59.90
N ASN A 896 -18.95 52.21 61.07
CA ASN A 896 -19.35 53.23 62.02
C ASN A 896 -19.13 54.69 61.47
N SER A 897 -17.99 54.87 60.77
CA SER A 897 -17.70 56.12 60.09
C SER A 897 -18.69 56.42 58.96
N ALA A 898 -19.03 55.40 58.15
CA ALA A 898 -20.00 55.58 57.08
C ALA A 898 -21.39 55.96 57.57
N VAL A 899 -21.93 55.21 58.53
CA VAL A 899 -23.27 55.52 59.13
C VAL A 899 -23.26 56.88 59.83
N SER A 900 -22.18 57.14 60.63
CA SER A 900 -22.02 58.40 61.28
C SER A 900 -21.99 59.59 60.32
N ASN A 901 -21.30 59.41 59.19
CA ASN A 901 -21.25 60.46 58.17
C ASN A 901 -22.61 60.75 57.54
N LEU A 902 -23.41 59.69 57.28
CA LEU A 902 -24.79 59.89 56.79
C LEU A 902 -25.67 60.63 57.79
N VAL A 903 -25.62 60.16 59.05
CA VAL A 903 -26.36 60.80 60.15
C VAL A 903 -25.92 62.25 60.35
N LYS A 904 -24.59 62.48 60.32
CA LYS A 904 -24.04 63.79 60.35
C LYS A 904 -24.47 64.68 59.21
N ASN A 905 -24.52 64.14 58.00
CA ASN A 905 -25.01 64.92 56.87
C ASN A 905 -26.47 65.24 56.97
N SER A 906 -27.31 64.35 57.49
CA SER A 906 -28.71 64.57 57.79
C SER A 906 -28.88 65.63 58.84
N VAL A 907 -28.11 65.54 59.89
CA VAL A 907 -28.10 66.58 60.90
C VAL A 907 -27.76 67.99 60.35
N GLN A 908 -26.72 68.04 59.53
CA GLN A 908 -26.31 69.26 58.85
C GLN A 908 -27.30 69.77 57.81
N ALA A 909 -28.03 68.88 57.15
CA ALA A 909 -29.00 69.19 56.15
C ALA A 909 -30.26 69.82 56.78
N ILE A 910 -30.59 69.39 57.95
CA ILE A 910 -31.64 69.99 58.77
C ILE A 910 -31.20 71.35 59.31
N GLY A 911 -29.97 71.45 59.73
CA GLY A 911 -29.43 72.69 60.25
C GLY A 911 -30.30 73.29 61.38
N SER A 912 -30.73 74.57 61.27
CA SER A 912 -31.57 75.25 62.22
C SER A 912 -33.10 75.13 61.94
N LYS A 913 -33.50 74.15 61.11
CA LYS A 913 -34.91 73.95 60.77
C LYS A 913 -35.68 73.43 61.94
N PRO A 914 -36.75 74.10 62.36
CA PRO A 914 -37.57 73.66 63.49
C PRO A 914 -38.28 72.32 63.07
N ASN A 915 -38.36 71.36 63.98
CA ASN A 915 -38.92 70.06 63.80
C ASN A 915 -38.10 69.16 62.83
N GLY A 916 -36.78 69.25 63.03
CA GLY A 916 -35.90 68.27 62.31
C GLY A 916 -36.24 66.85 62.74
N GLN A 917 -36.33 65.94 61.73
CA GLN A 917 -36.56 64.51 61.99
C GLN A 917 -35.58 63.70 61.15
N ILE A 918 -34.98 62.72 61.80
CA ILE A 918 -34.11 61.76 61.22
C ILE A 918 -34.63 60.34 61.53
N ASP A 919 -35.10 59.59 60.52
CA ASP A 919 -35.57 58.25 60.69
C ASP A 919 -34.44 57.31 60.21
N VAL A 920 -33.91 56.52 61.12
CA VAL A 920 -32.90 55.52 60.83
C VAL A 920 -33.54 54.14 60.92
N SER A 921 -33.36 53.27 59.91
CA SER A 921 -33.92 51.90 59.92
C SER A 921 -32.88 50.91 59.53
N LEU A 922 -32.90 49.77 60.17
CA LEU A 922 -32.13 48.57 59.74
C LEU A 922 -33.11 47.46 59.46
N LYS A 923 -33.08 46.98 58.20
CA LYS A 923 -33.91 45.88 57.75
C LYS A 923 -33.01 44.72 57.34
N SER A 924 -33.41 43.51 57.65
CA SER A 924 -32.72 42.28 57.26
C SER A 924 -33.60 41.57 56.22
N THR A 925 -33.08 41.42 54.97
CA THR A 925 -33.72 40.63 53.91
C THR A 925 -33.10 39.24 53.83
N ALA A 926 -33.51 38.42 52.88
CA ALA A 926 -32.92 37.10 52.70
C ALA A 926 -31.43 37.17 52.37
N ASN A 927 -30.98 38.16 51.55
CA ASN A 927 -29.62 38.22 51.00
C ASN A 927 -28.83 39.47 51.41
N THR A 928 -29.48 40.46 51.96
CA THR A 928 -28.84 41.77 52.27
C THR A 928 -29.34 42.40 53.62
N PHE A 929 -28.51 43.21 54.20
CA PHE A 929 -28.87 44.15 55.24
C PHE A 929 -29.08 45.53 54.59
N ILE A 930 -30.13 46.19 54.93
CA ILE A 930 -30.48 47.53 54.41
C ILE A 930 -30.50 48.54 55.59
N ILE A 931 -29.58 49.49 55.53
CA ILE A 931 -29.56 50.60 56.43
C ILE A 931 -30.08 51.82 55.72
N SER A 932 -31.19 52.44 56.17
CA SER A 932 -31.71 53.65 55.60
C SER A 932 -31.58 54.75 56.63
N VAL A 933 -31.10 55.94 56.17
CA VAL A 933 -31.04 57.21 56.98
C VAL A 933 -31.84 58.25 56.20
N LYS A 934 -32.98 58.66 56.77
CA LYS A 934 -33.91 59.60 56.13
C LYS A 934 -33.99 60.84 56.99
N ASP A 935 -33.85 61.99 56.33
CA ASP A 935 -33.99 63.29 56.93
C ASP A 935 -35.09 64.10 56.27
N ASN A 936 -35.60 65.14 57.03
CA ASN A 936 -36.53 66.10 56.45
C ASN A 936 -35.84 67.50 56.27
N GLY A 937 -34.53 67.45 55.96
CA GLY A 937 -33.73 68.69 55.77
C GLY A 937 -33.98 69.42 54.48
N LYS A 938 -32.97 70.11 53.96
CA LYS A 938 -33.07 70.93 52.73
C LYS A 938 -33.12 70.13 51.43
N GLY A 939 -32.87 68.79 51.48
CA GLY A 939 -32.76 67.95 50.33
C GLY A 939 -31.58 68.32 49.39
N ILE A 940 -31.53 67.66 48.21
CA ILE A 940 -30.46 67.78 47.21
C ILE A 940 -31.06 68.26 45.90
N LYS A 941 -30.48 69.33 45.33
CA LYS A 941 -30.87 69.86 44.03
C LYS A 941 -30.68 68.92 42.92
N GLU A 942 -31.52 68.95 41.91
CA GLU A 942 -31.46 68.01 40.78
C GLU A 942 -30.13 68.09 40.04
N GLU A 943 -29.54 69.29 39.88
CA GLU A 943 -28.26 69.52 39.24
C GLU A 943 -27.08 68.94 40.03
N ASP A 944 -27.19 68.73 41.33
CA ASP A 944 -26.12 68.21 42.19
C ASP A 944 -26.18 66.70 42.39
N LYS A 945 -27.30 66.08 42.09
CA LYS A 945 -27.51 64.60 42.30
C LYS A 945 -26.47 63.71 41.68
N GLY A 946 -25.95 64.02 40.46
CA GLY A 946 -24.95 63.27 39.77
C GLY A 946 -23.53 63.39 40.37
N GLN A 947 -23.31 64.35 41.32
CA GLN A 947 -21.97 64.71 41.80
C GLN A 947 -21.77 64.45 43.28
N ILE A 948 -22.81 64.13 44.03
CA ILE A 948 -22.72 64.04 45.51
C ILE A 948 -21.72 62.98 46.04
N PHE A 949 -21.43 61.95 45.32
CA PHE A 949 -20.43 60.94 45.69
C PHE A 949 -19.06 61.24 45.11
N LEU A 950 -18.91 62.34 44.32
CA LEU A 950 -17.59 62.68 43.80
C LEU A 950 -16.72 63.24 44.91
N PRO A 951 -15.44 62.96 45.03
CA PRO A 951 -14.54 63.56 45.97
C PRO A 951 -14.48 65.06 45.77
N ASN A 952 -14.41 65.80 46.88
CA ASN A 952 -14.39 67.29 46.92
C ASN A 952 -15.64 67.99 46.42
N PHE A 953 -16.74 67.22 46.11
CA PHE A 953 -18.00 67.84 45.81
C PHE A 953 -18.71 68.23 47.10
N THR A 954 -19.04 69.49 47.27
CA THR A 954 -19.78 69.95 48.39
C THR A 954 -20.59 71.18 48.02
N THR A 955 -21.81 71.20 48.46
CA THR A 955 -22.70 72.41 48.40
C THR A 955 -22.69 73.24 49.61
N LYS A 956 -21.75 72.94 50.53
CA LYS A 956 -21.60 73.61 51.87
C LYS A 956 -20.36 74.45 51.89
N THR A 957 -20.47 75.66 52.32
CA THR A 957 -19.33 76.55 52.62
C THR A 957 -18.49 75.98 53.78
N GLY A 958 -17.31 75.48 53.47
CA GLY A 958 -16.42 74.83 54.45
C GLY A 958 -16.54 73.32 54.58
N GLY A 959 -17.36 72.69 53.80
CA GLY A 959 -17.43 71.24 53.75
C GLY A 959 -16.30 70.68 52.88
N SER A 960 -15.66 69.64 53.41
CA SER A 960 -14.52 69.02 52.73
C SER A 960 -14.89 68.27 51.48
N GLY A 961 -16.20 68.08 51.20
CA GLY A 961 -16.63 67.23 50.01
C GLY A 961 -16.21 65.79 49.99
N VAL A 962 -15.63 65.31 51.09
CA VAL A 962 -15.07 63.94 51.16
C VAL A 962 -16.01 62.95 51.82
N GLY A 963 -16.99 63.46 52.61
CA GLY A 963 -17.78 62.52 53.43
C GLY A 963 -18.61 61.49 52.64
N LEU A 964 -19.39 61.92 51.69
CA LEU A 964 -20.22 61.01 50.91
C LEU A 964 -19.40 60.13 50.00
N SER A 965 -18.29 60.68 49.48
CA SER A 965 -17.34 59.85 48.66
C SER A 965 -16.63 58.84 49.59
N LEU A 966 -16.30 59.18 50.86
CA LEU A 966 -15.76 58.16 51.75
C LEU A 966 -16.81 57.14 52.17
N THR A 967 -18.03 57.53 52.40
CA THR A 967 -19.14 56.63 52.69
C THR A 967 -19.34 55.67 51.53
N TYR A 968 -19.34 56.19 50.30
CA TYR A 968 -19.39 55.36 49.10
C TYR A 968 -18.28 54.32 49.01
N ASN A 969 -17.04 54.67 49.23
CA ASN A 969 -15.86 53.82 49.25
C ASN A 969 -15.91 52.78 50.35
N ILE A 970 -16.32 53.14 51.53
CA ILE A 970 -16.47 52.21 52.66
C ILE A 970 -17.53 51.21 52.42
N VAL A 971 -18.67 51.59 51.85
CA VAL A 971 -19.73 50.69 51.54
C VAL A 971 -19.32 49.76 50.38
N GLN A 972 -18.64 50.27 49.35
CA GLN A 972 -18.08 49.48 48.29
C GLN A 972 -17.01 48.48 48.78
N ALA A 973 -16.13 48.89 49.69
CA ALA A 973 -15.12 48.04 50.29
C ALA A 973 -15.73 46.92 51.18
N ALA A 974 -16.92 47.15 51.72
CA ALA A 974 -17.73 46.12 52.38
C ALA A 974 -18.56 45.26 51.46
N GLY A 975 -18.41 45.39 50.12
CA GLY A 975 -19.15 44.65 49.12
C GLY A 975 -20.61 45.11 48.94
N GLY A 976 -20.97 46.21 49.52
CA GLY A 976 -22.32 46.82 49.49
C GLY A 976 -22.53 47.83 48.38
N THR A 977 -23.73 48.36 48.33
CA THR A 977 -24.12 49.49 47.49
C THR A 977 -24.77 50.60 48.30
N ILE A 978 -24.60 51.83 47.84
CA ILE A 978 -25.29 53.00 48.45
C ILE A 978 -26.11 53.72 47.37
N ALA A 979 -27.35 53.96 47.71
CA ALA A 979 -28.30 54.72 46.86
C ALA A 979 -28.85 55.85 47.69
N PHE A 980 -29.53 56.82 47.06
CA PHE A 980 -30.23 57.88 47.74
C PHE A 980 -31.49 58.29 46.95
N GLU A 981 -32.47 58.82 47.73
CA GLU A 981 -33.64 59.48 47.20
C GLU A 981 -33.77 60.86 47.86
N SER A 982 -33.91 61.93 47.09
CA SER A 982 -34.02 63.27 47.66
C SER A 982 -34.82 64.20 46.72
N LYS A 983 -35.53 65.10 47.38
CA LYS A 983 -36.23 66.24 46.74
C LYS A 983 -35.95 67.53 47.49
N GLU A 984 -35.60 68.60 46.75
CA GLU A 984 -35.22 69.85 47.30
C GLU A 984 -36.35 70.38 48.16
N GLY A 985 -36.03 70.72 49.44
CA GLY A 985 -36.96 71.23 50.43
C GLY A 985 -37.71 70.17 51.23
N GLU A 986 -37.71 68.88 50.79
CA GLU A 986 -38.46 67.78 51.41
C GLU A 986 -37.52 66.80 52.20
N GLY A 987 -36.20 66.89 52.04
CA GLY A 987 -35.23 66.09 52.72
C GLY A 987 -34.53 65.07 51.85
N ALA A 988 -33.73 64.14 52.42
CA ALA A 988 -33.06 63.07 51.71
C ALA A 988 -33.13 61.75 52.47
N GLU A 989 -33.13 60.67 51.76
CA GLU A 989 -33.02 59.30 52.28
C GLU A 989 -31.80 58.62 51.62
N PHE A 990 -30.80 58.24 52.43
CA PHE A 990 -29.63 57.44 51.99
C PHE A 990 -29.84 55.95 52.35
N ILE A 991 -29.65 55.07 51.43
CA ILE A 991 -29.85 53.64 51.61
C ILE A 991 -28.57 52.90 51.33
N ILE A 992 -28.04 52.18 52.35
CA ILE A 992 -26.89 51.32 52.24
C ILE A 992 -27.41 49.88 52.21
N GLU A 993 -27.00 49.14 51.19
CA GLU A 993 -27.24 47.67 51.08
C GLU A 993 -25.91 46.93 51.26
N LEU A 994 -25.88 46.05 52.25
CA LEU A 994 -24.70 45.16 52.52
C LEU A 994 -25.11 43.72 52.27
N PRO A 995 -24.31 42.94 51.52
CA PRO A 995 -24.61 41.52 51.25
C PRO A 995 -24.43 40.71 52.53
N LYS A 996 -25.34 39.74 52.75
CA LYS A 996 -25.14 38.71 53.75
C LYS A 996 -24.17 37.65 53.17
N ASN A 997 -22.92 37.60 53.67
CA ASN A 997 -21.95 36.61 53.35
C ASN A 997 -22.20 35.25 53.97
#